data_4a27e52dbc37c09ccfe1fb4272e8761a
#
_entry.id   4a27e52dbc37c09ccfe1fb4272e8761a
#
_cell.length_a   1.000
_cell.length_b   1.000
_cell.length_c   1.000
_cell.angle_alpha   90.00
_cell.angle_beta   90.00
_cell.angle_gamma   90.00
#
_symmetry.space_group_name_H-M   'P 1'
#
loop_
_entity.id
_entity.type
_entity.pdbx_description
1 polymer ?
#
loop_
_entity_poly.entity_id
_entity_poly.type
_entity_poly.pdbx_seq_one_letter_code
_entity_poly.pdbx_strand_id
1 'polypeptide(L)'
;MSARFCSVLIANRGEIACRIIRAARAEGLRAFAVFSDADADAPHVRLADAAVRIGPSAPSQSYLAIPNLIAAAKATGAEAVHPGYGFLAESADFAESCAAAGFVFVGPPPVAIRAMGDKAAAKARMEAAGVPCAPGYHGDDQGFARFAKEAERIGFPVMVKARAGGGGRGMRIVGDVGELEAALRSAAAEAQNAFGDGRLLLEQALIGARHVEVQVFGDEQGTIVHLGERDCSIQRRHQKLIEEAPSPAVSSELRVVMGAAAVKAAAAVGYVGAGTVEFLLADGGRFYFLEMNTRIQVEHPVTECVTGVDLVRLQFHVAQGRPLPFAQGDVAIRGHAVEARLYSEDPSADFAPSTGRVVAWRFADAQGVRVDSGVANGAVVSTHYDSLLAKIIAFGADREQARQKLIAALESVFVAGVTTNRDYLIEALRSRVFTRGEATTAFIAAAPPRASKPTTEALALGSILFVERGGRPTPTASWRESPLRLLVDGAEVSTTVRRQGDDWIATIDGAPVAIRVLSRSDEGVRFSCDGVVRSAPYARDGDSLWLVFEDACRHFVDRTYAPPELKDAQSDGAVRSPVSGVIVAVEAMAGDHVRRGQVLATVEAMKMQYSILSPIEGVITHAAAAQGGQAQARELLFVILADGEA
;
A
#
# COMPACT_ATOMS: atom_id res chain seq x y z
N MET A 1 -31.72 -16.99 20.22
CA MET A 1 -30.48 -17.17 21.01
C MET A 1 -30.02 -15.80 21.49
N SER A 2 -29.58 -15.69 22.74
CA SER A 2 -28.94 -14.45 23.26
C SER A 2 -27.70 -14.15 22.43
N ALA A 3 -27.43 -12.86 22.15
CA ALA A 3 -26.19 -12.46 21.47
C ALA A 3 -24.98 -12.89 22.30
N ARG A 4 -23.93 -13.46 21.66
CA ARG A 4 -22.72 -13.92 22.33
C ARG A 4 -21.87 -12.75 22.87
N PHE A 5 -21.99 -11.58 22.23
CA PHE A 5 -21.37 -10.31 22.63
C PHE A 5 -22.16 -9.11 22.09
N CYS A 6 -22.06 -7.96 22.78
CA CYS A 6 -22.69 -6.68 22.43
C CYS A 6 -21.66 -5.57 22.19
N SER A 7 -20.39 -5.86 22.32
CA SER A 7 -19.30 -4.90 22.16
C SER A 7 -18.04 -5.53 21.59
N VAL A 8 -17.28 -4.75 20.83
CA VAL A 8 -16.05 -5.20 20.17
C VAL A 8 -14.93 -4.17 20.30
N LEU A 9 -13.72 -4.62 20.66
CA LEU A 9 -12.50 -3.84 20.50
C LEU A 9 -11.93 -4.09 19.11
N ILE A 10 -11.62 -3.01 18.40
CA ILE A 10 -10.96 -3.07 17.10
C ILE A 10 -9.45 -2.93 17.32
N ALA A 11 -8.72 -4.06 17.26
CA ALA A 11 -7.28 -4.14 17.49
C ALA A 11 -6.50 -3.78 16.22
N ASN A 12 -6.84 -2.64 15.62
CA ASN A 12 -6.26 -2.15 14.37
C ASN A 12 -6.41 -0.63 14.24
N ARG A 13 -5.93 -0.05 13.13
CA ARG A 13 -5.93 1.39 12.82
C ARG A 13 -6.34 1.66 11.37
N GLY A 14 -6.38 2.95 11.04
CA GLY A 14 -6.54 3.39 9.65
C GLY A 14 -7.91 3.06 9.06
N GLU A 15 -7.95 2.82 7.75
CA GLU A 15 -9.20 2.63 7.03
C GLU A 15 -9.96 1.38 7.49
N ILE A 16 -9.24 0.28 7.80
CA ILE A 16 -9.87 -0.96 8.24
C ILE A 16 -10.53 -0.81 9.62
N ALA A 17 -9.93 -0.05 10.53
CA ALA A 17 -10.56 0.23 11.80
C ALA A 17 -11.85 1.05 11.61
N CYS A 18 -11.83 2.08 10.75
CA CYS A 18 -13.02 2.82 10.37
C CYS A 18 -14.11 1.92 9.74
N ARG A 19 -13.70 0.99 8.86
CA ARG A 19 -14.59 0.03 8.19
C ARG A 19 -15.26 -0.90 9.20
N ILE A 20 -14.49 -1.46 10.13
CA ILE A 20 -15.01 -2.37 11.16
C ILE A 20 -15.93 -1.65 12.14
N ILE A 21 -15.59 -0.42 12.56
CA ILE A 21 -16.45 0.40 13.44
C ILE A 21 -17.82 0.64 12.78
N ARG A 22 -17.85 0.98 11.48
CA ARG A 22 -19.11 1.18 10.75
C ARG A 22 -19.94 -0.10 10.69
N ALA A 23 -19.31 -1.25 10.44
CA ALA A 23 -19.99 -2.53 10.42
C ALA A 23 -20.51 -2.93 11.81
N ALA A 24 -19.72 -2.75 12.86
CA ALA A 24 -20.13 -3.01 14.24
C ALA A 24 -21.38 -2.19 14.61
N ARG A 25 -21.38 -0.90 14.29
CA ARG A 25 -22.54 -0.04 14.52
C ARG A 25 -23.77 -0.47 13.73
N ALA A 26 -23.60 -0.91 12.48
CA ALA A 26 -24.70 -1.43 11.67
C ALA A 26 -25.31 -2.72 12.26
N GLU A 27 -24.51 -3.50 13.01
CA GLU A 27 -24.97 -4.68 13.77
C GLU A 27 -25.45 -4.34 15.19
N GLY A 28 -25.49 -3.07 15.58
CA GLY A 28 -25.90 -2.64 16.92
C GLY A 28 -24.87 -2.91 18.02
N LEU A 29 -23.60 -3.17 17.64
CA LEU A 29 -22.51 -3.41 18.59
C LEU A 29 -21.84 -2.09 18.99
N ARG A 30 -21.46 -1.96 20.26
CA ARG A 30 -20.56 -0.89 20.70
C ARG A 30 -19.15 -1.17 20.17
N ALA A 31 -18.52 -0.16 19.57
CA ALA A 31 -17.22 -0.26 18.93
C ALA A 31 -16.17 0.55 19.68
N PHE A 32 -15.16 -0.12 20.20
CA PHE A 32 -14.04 0.50 20.91
C PHE A 32 -12.78 0.46 20.03
N ALA A 33 -12.09 1.59 19.92
CA ALA A 33 -10.84 1.67 19.18
C ALA A 33 -9.63 1.65 20.11
N VAL A 34 -8.47 1.28 19.54
CA VAL A 34 -7.17 1.48 20.17
C VAL A 34 -6.36 2.46 19.35
N PHE A 35 -5.42 3.17 19.98
CA PHE A 35 -4.54 4.09 19.27
C PHE A 35 -3.16 4.20 19.94
N SER A 36 -2.13 4.40 19.13
CA SER A 36 -0.80 4.80 19.57
C SER A 36 -0.69 6.33 19.60
N ASP A 37 0.41 6.86 20.11
CA ASP A 37 0.64 8.31 20.15
C ASP A 37 0.52 8.98 18.77
N ALA A 38 0.96 8.31 17.70
CA ALA A 38 0.86 8.83 16.33
C ALA A 38 -0.58 8.88 15.78
N ASP A 39 -1.51 8.13 16.37
CA ASP A 39 -2.88 8.00 15.90
C ASP A 39 -3.91 8.71 16.80
N ALA A 40 -3.47 9.50 17.79
CA ALA A 40 -4.36 10.12 18.78
C ALA A 40 -5.53 10.90 18.14
N ASP A 41 -5.27 11.57 17.01
CA ASP A 41 -6.27 12.35 16.26
C ASP A 41 -6.80 11.63 15.01
N ALA A 42 -6.54 10.33 14.85
CA ALA A 42 -6.94 9.58 13.67
C ALA A 42 -8.47 9.42 13.54
N PRO A 43 -9.01 9.28 12.31
CA PRO A 43 -10.46 9.16 12.09
C PRO A 43 -11.12 8.02 12.86
N HIS A 44 -10.47 6.86 13.00
CA HIS A 44 -11.02 5.70 13.72
C HIS A 44 -11.20 5.97 15.23
N VAL A 45 -10.33 6.80 15.83
CA VAL A 45 -10.41 7.21 17.24
C VAL A 45 -11.65 8.08 17.46
N ARG A 46 -11.90 9.03 16.55
CA ARG A 46 -13.08 9.92 16.61
C ARG A 46 -14.38 9.18 16.27
N LEU A 47 -14.30 8.14 15.46
CA LEU A 47 -15.45 7.37 15.01
C LEU A 47 -15.94 6.36 16.05
N ALA A 48 -15.08 5.84 16.92
CA ALA A 48 -15.40 4.84 17.92
C ALA A 48 -16.26 5.41 19.06
N ASP A 49 -16.96 4.54 19.80
CA ASP A 49 -17.75 4.94 20.98
C ASP A 49 -16.84 5.28 22.18
N ALA A 50 -15.66 4.66 22.25
CA ALA A 50 -14.54 5.05 23.10
C ALA A 50 -13.23 4.54 22.48
N ALA A 51 -12.12 5.14 22.90
CA ALA A 51 -10.79 4.75 22.41
C ALA A 51 -9.77 4.70 23.55
N VAL A 52 -8.83 3.77 23.47
CA VAL A 52 -7.80 3.55 24.49
C VAL A 52 -6.42 3.67 23.88
N ARG A 53 -5.57 4.49 24.52
CA ARG A 53 -4.16 4.58 24.19
C ARG A 53 -3.45 3.26 24.54
N ILE A 54 -2.72 2.68 23.59
CA ILE A 54 -2.03 1.39 23.77
C ILE A 54 -0.50 1.51 23.80
N GLY A 55 0.05 2.71 23.67
CA GLY A 55 1.50 2.93 23.80
C GLY A 55 2.06 3.97 22.84
N PRO A 56 3.40 4.05 22.76
CA PRO A 56 4.13 4.91 21.82
C PRO A 56 3.84 4.55 20.35
N SER A 57 4.33 5.38 19.43
CA SER A 57 4.10 5.25 17.99
C SER A 57 4.71 3.98 17.36
N ALA A 58 5.79 3.44 17.96
CA ALA A 58 6.43 2.21 17.46
C ALA A 58 5.45 1.01 17.53
N PRO A 59 5.22 0.27 16.42
CA PRO A 59 4.30 -0.86 16.38
C PRO A 59 4.57 -1.92 17.44
N SER A 60 5.85 -2.24 17.72
CA SER A 60 6.25 -3.24 18.72
C SER A 60 5.85 -2.87 20.15
N GLN A 61 5.64 -1.58 20.42
CA GLN A 61 5.25 -1.06 21.73
C GLN A 61 3.75 -0.72 21.80
N SER A 62 3.01 -0.88 20.72
CA SER A 62 1.59 -0.53 20.59
C SER A 62 0.77 -1.65 19.92
N TYR A 63 0.53 -1.57 18.60
CA TYR A 63 -0.33 -2.49 17.86
C TYR A 63 0.17 -3.95 17.80
N LEU A 64 1.45 -4.21 18.04
CA LEU A 64 2.03 -5.55 18.15
C LEU A 64 2.23 -6.01 19.61
N ALA A 65 1.89 -5.19 20.58
CA ALA A 65 2.01 -5.51 22.00
C ALA A 65 0.73 -6.20 22.50
N ILE A 66 0.67 -7.53 22.44
CA ILE A 66 -0.49 -8.33 22.89
C ILE A 66 -0.96 -7.92 24.30
N PRO A 67 -0.08 -7.74 25.32
CA PRO A 67 -0.53 -7.36 26.67
C PRO A 67 -1.30 -6.03 26.68
N ASN A 68 -0.88 -5.05 25.86
CA ASN A 68 -1.51 -3.73 25.81
C ASN A 68 -2.92 -3.80 25.19
N LEU A 69 -3.09 -4.63 24.15
CA LEU A 69 -4.39 -4.84 23.50
C LEU A 69 -5.36 -5.58 24.43
N ILE A 70 -4.91 -6.61 25.15
CA ILE A 70 -5.71 -7.33 26.13
C ILE A 70 -6.10 -6.40 27.30
N ALA A 71 -5.18 -5.55 27.78
CA ALA A 71 -5.48 -4.56 28.81
C ALA A 71 -6.52 -3.53 28.32
N ALA A 72 -6.41 -3.07 27.07
CA ALA A 72 -7.40 -2.16 26.46
C ALA A 72 -8.78 -2.81 26.34
N ALA A 73 -8.87 -4.08 25.95
CA ALA A 73 -10.12 -4.83 25.89
C ALA A 73 -10.80 -4.93 27.28
N LYS A 74 -9.99 -5.23 28.31
CA LYS A 74 -10.49 -5.26 29.70
C LYS A 74 -10.97 -3.88 30.18
N ALA A 75 -10.19 -2.83 29.90
CA ALA A 75 -10.49 -1.47 30.33
C ALA A 75 -11.79 -0.91 29.70
N THR A 76 -12.10 -1.30 28.46
CA THR A 76 -13.33 -0.89 27.75
C THR A 76 -14.55 -1.76 28.10
N GLY A 77 -14.33 -2.92 28.73
CA GLY A 77 -15.37 -3.92 28.91
C GLY A 77 -15.84 -4.51 27.57
N ALA A 78 -14.95 -4.58 26.57
CA ALA A 78 -15.24 -5.26 25.32
C ALA A 78 -15.46 -6.76 25.57
N GLU A 79 -16.36 -7.38 24.80
CA GLU A 79 -16.67 -8.81 24.88
C GLU A 79 -16.04 -9.59 23.72
N ALA A 80 -15.72 -8.88 22.62
CA ALA A 80 -15.05 -9.43 21.45
C ALA A 80 -13.89 -8.55 21.02
N VAL A 81 -12.95 -9.13 20.24
CA VAL A 81 -11.81 -8.45 19.65
C VAL A 81 -11.76 -8.76 18.16
N HIS A 82 -11.76 -7.70 17.32
CA HIS A 82 -11.59 -7.82 15.87
C HIS A 82 -10.19 -7.36 15.47
N PRO A 83 -9.34 -8.23 14.90
CA PRO A 83 -7.95 -7.88 14.56
C PRO A 83 -7.81 -7.10 13.24
N GLY A 84 -8.84 -7.05 12.40
CA GLY A 84 -8.75 -6.51 11.04
C GLY A 84 -7.82 -7.31 10.14
N TYR A 85 -6.87 -6.62 9.50
CA TYR A 85 -5.77 -7.22 8.73
C TYR A 85 -4.43 -6.55 9.11
N GLY A 86 -3.30 -7.22 8.81
CA GLY A 86 -1.98 -6.77 9.26
C GLY A 86 -1.80 -6.92 10.78
N PHE A 87 -0.74 -6.34 11.33
CA PHE A 87 -0.38 -6.44 12.75
C PHE A 87 -0.53 -7.86 13.31
N LEU A 88 -1.46 -8.08 14.24
CA LEU A 88 -1.69 -9.36 14.90
C LEU A 88 -2.86 -10.19 14.31
N ALA A 89 -3.38 -9.80 13.15
CA ALA A 89 -4.53 -10.51 12.56
C ALA A 89 -4.24 -11.98 12.21
N GLU A 90 -2.98 -12.32 11.95
CA GLU A 90 -2.51 -13.69 11.67
C GLU A 90 -1.64 -14.24 12.80
N SER A 91 -1.79 -13.72 14.03
CA SER A 91 -1.11 -14.19 15.22
C SER A 91 -1.99 -15.19 15.98
N ALA A 92 -1.59 -16.46 15.98
CA ALA A 92 -2.24 -17.49 16.78
C ALA A 92 -2.14 -17.18 18.28
N ASP A 93 -0.99 -16.65 18.74
CA ASP A 93 -0.77 -16.30 20.14
C ASP A 93 -1.69 -15.17 20.60
N PHE A 94 -2.01 -14.20 19.71
CA PHE A 94 -3.00 -13.17 20.01
C PHE A 94 -4.41 -13.74 20.14
N ALA A 95 -4.80 -14.61 19.22
CA ALA A 95 -6.10 -15.27 19.26
C ALA A 95 -6.26 -16.13 20.54
N GLU A 96 -5.22 -16.88 20.95
CA GLU A 96 -5.19 -17.63 22.22
C GLU A 96 -5.25 -16.71 23.43
N SER A 97 -4.50 -15.58 23.40
CA SER A 97 -4.52 -14.60 24.49
C SER A 97 -5.90 -13.98 24.67
N CYS A 98 -6.61 -13.70 23.58
CA CYS A 98 -8.00 -13.26 23.63
C CYS A 98 -8.91 -14.30 24.30
N ALA A 99 -8.84 -15.56 23.85
CA ALA A 99 -9.64 -16.64 24.39
C ALA A 99 -9.33 -16.89 25.88
N ALA A 100 -8.05 -16.92 26.27
CA ALA A 100 -7.62 -17.06 27.66
C ALA A 100 -8.10 -15.90 28.57
N ALA A 101 -8.26 -14.70 27.99
CA ALA A 101 -8.78 -13.54 28.70
C ALA A 101 -10.32 -13.46 28.71
N GLY A 102 -11.04 -14.41 28.06
CA GLY A 102 -12.49 -14.49 28.01
C GLY A 102 -13.12 -13.68 26.87
N PHE A 103 -12.34 -13.21 25.89
CA PHE A 103 -12.84 -12.45 24.75
C PHE A 103 -13.12 -13.36 23.54
N VAL A 104 -14.18 -13.08 22.79
CA VAL A 104 -14.42 -13.70 21.50
C VAL A 104 -13.46 -13.09 20.47
N PHE A 105 -12.59 -13.91 19.88
CA PHE A 105 -11.74 -13.47 18.77
C PHE A 105 -12.55 -13.53 17.47
N VAL A 106 -12.72 -12.39 16.78
CA VAL A 106 -13.46 -12.32 15.52
C VAL A 106 -12.50 -12.67 14.38
N GLY A 107 -12.33 -13.95 14.14
CA GLY A 107 -11.38 -14.53 13.20
C GLY A 107 -11.33 -16.05 13.30
N PRO A 108 -10.39 -16.68 12.57
CA PRO A 108 -10.25 -18.13 12.57
C PRO A 108 -9.68 -18.66 13.89
N PRO A 109 -9.85 -19.97 14.17
CA PRO A 109 -9.26 -20.59 15.35
C PRO A 109 -7.72 -20.57 15.28
N PRO A 110 -7.02 -20.48 16.43
CA PRO A 110 -5.55 -20.41 16.49
C PRO A 110 -4.85 -21.56 15.76
N VAL A 111 -5.44 -22.74 15.79
CA VAL A 111 -4.91 -23.94 15.09
C VAL A 111 -4.86 -23.72 13.57
N ALA A 112 -5.88 -23.11 12.99
CA ALA A 112 -5.93 -22.81 11.55
C ALA A 112 -4.88 -21.74 11.19
N ILE A 113 -4.71 -20.70 12.04
CA ILE A 113 -3.68 -19.67 11.84
C ILE A 113 -2.29 -20.32 11.85
N ARG A 114 -1.96 -21.14 12.85
CA ARG A 114 -0.65 -21.82 12.91
C ARG A 114 -0.43 -22.77 11.74
N ALA A 115 -1.48 -23.50 11.32
CA ALA A 115 -1.38 -24.45 10.21
C ALA A 115 -1.01 -23.78 8.89
N MET A 116 -1.40 -22.50 8.70
CA MET A 116 -1.11 -21.73 7.48
C MET A 116 0.11 -20.83 7.61
N GLY A 117 0.61 -20.59 8.82
CA GLY A 117 1.75 -19.71 9.07
C GLY A 117 3.11 -20.29 8.62
N ASP A 118 3.28 -21.60 8.58
CA ASP A 118 4.46 -22.30 8.02
C ASP A 118 4.17 -22.70 6.58
N LYS A 119 4.82 -22.07 5.60
CA LYS A 119 4.58 -22.31 4.18
C LYS A 119 4.85 -23.74 3.73
N ALA A 120 5.86 -24.41 4.31
CA ALA A 120 6.18 -25.79 3.97
C ALA A 120 5.12 -26.76 4.51
N ALA A 121 4.70 -26.57 5.77
CA ALA A 121 3.65 -27.36 6.38
C ALA A 121 2.29 -27.11 5.70
N ALA A 122 1.98 -25.86 5.37
CA ALA A 122 0.78 -25.49 4.63
C ALA A 122 0.75 -26.18 3.26
N LYS A 123 1.84 -26.10 2.50
CA LYS A 123 1.94 -26.74 1.18
C LYS A 123 1.75 -28.25 1.26
N ALA A 124 2.45 -28.94 2.16
CA ALA A 124 2.30 -30.38 2.35
C ALA A 124 0.84 -30.78 2.69
N ARG A 125 0.16 -29.95 3.51
CA ARG A 125 -1.25 -30.15 3.85
C ARG A 125 -2.17 -29.94 2.65
N MET A 126 -1.88 -28.93 1.81
CA MET A 126 -2.65 -28.66 0.59
C MET A 126 -2.49 -29.78 -0.43
N GLU A 127 -1.27 -30.28 -0.63
CA GLU A 127 -1.00 -31.45 -1.49
C GLU A 127 -1.80 -32.69 -1.01
N ALA A 128 -1.79 -32.97 0.31
CA ALA A 128 -2.56 -34.06 0.90
C ALA A 128 -4.09 -33.88 0.75
N ALA A 129 -4.57 -32.62 0.72
CA ALA A 129 -5.97 -32.28 0.48
C ALA A 129 -6.36 -32.31 -1.01
N GLY A 130 -5.41 -32.53 -1.92
CA GLY A 130 -5.63 -32.52 -3.36
C GLY A 130 -5.85 -31.12 -3.94
N VAL A 131 -5.29 -30.09 -3.31
CA VAL A 131 -5.24 -28.73 -3.83
C VAL A 131 -4.02 -28.63 -4.75
N PRO A 132 -4.16 -28.11 -5.99
CA PRO A 132 -3.02 -27.97 -6.92
C PRO A 132 -1.91 -27.11 -6.33
N CYS A 133 -0.69 -27.65 -6.22
CA CYS A 133 0.51 -26.95 -5.76
C CYS A 133 1.56 -26.92 -6.87
N ALA A 134 2.33 -25.84 -6.96
CA ALA A 134 3.44 -25.78 -7.90
C ALA A 134 4.49 -26.85 -7.55
N PRO A 135 5.08 -27.52 -8.56
CA PRO A 135 6.19 -28.44 -8.31
C PRO A 135 7.26 -27.78 -7.46
N GLY A 136 7.70 -28.45 -6.39
CA GLY A 136 8.61 -27.82 -5.46
C GLY A 136 9.36 -28.81 -4.58
N TYR A 137 10.18 -28.26 -3.68
CA TYR A 137 10.85 -28.94 -2.59
C TYR A 137 10.71 -28.15 -1.29
N HIS A 138 10.20 -28.79 -0.25
CA HIS A 138 9.96 -28.19 1.07
C HIS A 138 10.46 -29.11 2.20
N GLY A 139 11.43 -30.00 1.90
CA GLY A 139 11.99 -30.94 2.86
C GLY A 139 12.96 -30.29 3.84
N ASP A 140 13.34 -31.06 4.86
CA ASP A 140 14.22 -30.59 5.95
C ASP A 140 15.72 -30.63 5.59
N ASP A 141 16.12 -31.32 4.51
CA ASP A 141 17.51 -31.28 4.03
C ASP A 141 17.76 -29.94 3.31
N GLN A 142 18.49 -29.05 3.98
CA GLN A 142 18.83 -27.70 3.52
C GLN A 142 20.19 -27.62 2.82
N GLY A 143 20.81 -28.77 2.52
CA GLY A 143 22.12 -28.82 1.85
C GLY A 143 22.06 -28.39 0.39
N PHE A 144 23.08 -27.67 -0.10
CA PHE A 144 23.15 -27.22 -1.49
C PHE A 144 22.94 -28.34 -2.51
N ALA A 145 23.63 -29.49 -2.32
CA ALA A 145 23.51 -30.63 -3.23
C ALA A 145 22.06 -31.15 -3.36
N ARG A 146 21.30 -31.09 -2.28
CA ARG A 146 19.88 -31.43 -2.31
C ARG A 146 19.08 -30.40 -3.09
N PHE A 147 19.26 -29.12 -2.81
CA PHE A 147 18.58 -28.05 -3.56
C PHE A 147 18.90 -28.09 -5.05
N ALA A 148 20.17 -28.31 -5.44
CA ALA A 148 20.56 -28.41 -6.84
C ALA A 148 19.84 -29.57 -7.55
N LYS A 149 19.84 -30.75 -6.94
CA LYS A 149 19.12 -31.93 -7.48
C LYS A 149 17.62 -31.68 -7.64
N GLU A 150 16.99 -31.02 -6.66
CA GLU A 150 15.58 -30.72 -6.72
C GLU A 150 15.27 -29.59 -7.74
N ALA A 151 16.14 -28.59 -7.87
CA ALA A 151 16.00 -27.57 -8.90
C ALA A 151 16.06 -28.15 -10.33
N GLU A 152 16.98 -29.10 -10.58
CA GLU A 152 17.01 -29.85 -11.84
C GLU A 152 15.74 -30.67 -12.08
N ARG A 153 15.21 -31.34 -11.05
CA ARG A 153 13.95 -32.11 -11.13
C ARG A 153 12.75 -31.22 -11.43
N ILE A 154 12.68 -30.04 -10.79
CA ILE A 154 11.58 -29.07 -10.96
C ILE A 154 11.66 -28.42 -12.34
N GLY A 155 12.88 -28.14 -12.80
CA GLY A 155 13.16 -27.38 -14.03
C GLY A 155 13.26 -25.89 -13.78
N PHE A 156 14.31 -25.26 -14.33
CA PHE A 156 14.49 -23.81 -14.26
C PHE A 156 13.52 -23.06 -15.19
N PRO A 157 13.14 -21.83 -14.84
CA PRO A 157 13.53 -21.09 -13.64
C PRO A 157 12.84 -21.59 -12.37
N VAL A 158 13.55 -21.53 -11.23
CA VAL A 158 13.00 -21.86 -9.91
C VAL A 158 12.90 -20.62 -9.02
N MET A 159 11.99 -20.66 -8.07
CA MET A 159 11.82 -19.64 -7.03
C MET A 159 12.34 -20.18 -5.70
N VAL A 160 13.38 -19.57 -5.15
CA VAL A 160 13.80 -19.75 -3.76
C VAL A 160 12.91 -18.92 -2.86
N LYS A 161 12.39 -19.48 -1.77
CA LYS A 161 11.54 -18.78 -0.81
C LYS A 161 11.94 -19.10 0.62
N ALA A 162 11.82 -18.11 1.53
CA ALA A 162 11.90 -18.37 2.97
C ALA A 162 10.70 -19.24 3.40
N ARG A 163 10.94 -20.21 4.30
CA ARG A 163 9.90 -21.07 4.90
C ARG A 163 9.00 -20.28 5.84
N ALA A 164 9.59 -19.39 6.65
CA ALA A 164 8.88 -18.50 7.55
C ALA A 164 8.64 -17.12 6.93
N GLY A 165 7.61 -16.42 7.42
CA GLY A 165 7.32 -15.02 7.05
C GLY A 165 6.51 -14.85 5.77
N GLY A 166 6.30 -13.57 5.39
CA GLY A 166 5.46 -13.14 4.26
C GLY A 166 5.99 -11.87 3.58
N GLY A 167 5.18 -11.30 2.67
CA GLY A 167 5.52 -10.02 2.02
C GLY A 167 6.67 -10.08 1.01
N GLY A 168 6.99 -11.27 0.49
CA GLY A 168 8.01 -11.44 -0.56
C GLY A 168 9.46 -11.39 -0.09
N ARG A 169 9.73 -11.24 1.21
CA ARG A 169 11.09 -11.28 1.77
C ARG A 169 11.70 -12.68 1.64
N GLY A 170 13.00 -12.75 1.34
CA GLY A 170 13.71 -14.00 1.13
C GLY A 170 13.30 -14.74 -0.14
N MET A 171 12.73 -14.04 -1.14
CA MET A 171 12.35 -14.62 -2.43
C MET A 171 13.36 -14.25 -3.52
N ARG A 172 13.80 -15.26 -4.31
CA ARG A 172 14.74 -15.10 -5.43
C ARG A 172 14.33 -15.99 -6.59
N ILE A 173 14.24 -15.41 -7.79
CA ILE A 173 14.13 -16.18 -9.03
C ILE A 173 15.54 -16.58 -9.46
N VAL A 174 15.72 -17.83 -9.79
CA VAL A 174 16.99 -18.41 -10.22
C VAL A 174 16.81 -19.00 -11.61
N GLY A 175 17.57 -18.47 -12.58
CA GLY A 175 17.48 -18.84 -14.00
C GLY A 175 18.21 -20.14 -14.34
N ASP A 176 19.28 -20.44 -13.64
CA ASP A 176 20.11 -21.63 -13.86
C ASP A 176 20.80 -22.09 -12.56
N VAL A 177 21.48 -23.24 -12.63
CA VAL A 177 22.16 -23.85 -11.49
C VAL A 177 23.36 -23.05 -10.99
N GLY A 178 24.00 -22.26 -11.84
CA GLY A 178 25.17 -21.44 -11.48
C GLY A 178 24.82 -20.30 -10.53
N GLU A 179 23.58 -19.78 -10.60
CA GLU A 179 23.08 -18.73 -9.71
C GLU A 179 22.53 -19.27 -8.37
N LEU A 180 22.21 -20.57 -8.31
CA LEU A 180 21.43 -21.15 -7.21
C LEU A 180 22.11 -21.01 -5.85
N GLU A 181 23.43 -21.25 -5.75
CA GLU A 181 24.14 -21.21 -4.46
C GLU A 181 24.16 -19.81 -3.85
N ALA A 182 24.43 -18.79 -4.67
CA ALA A 182 24.42 -17.40 -4.23
C ALA A 182 23.00 -16.96 -3.79
N ALA A 183 21.97 -17.36 -4.55
CA ALA A 183 20.58 -17.08 -4.23
C ALA A 183 20.14 -17.74 -2.93
N LEU A 184 20.49 -19.02 -2.68
CA LEU A 184 20.18 -19.72 -1.44
C LEU A 184 20.84 -19.05 -0.23
N ARG A 185 22.14 -18.72 -0.32
CA ARG A 185 22.86 -18.04 0.77
C ARG A 185 22.22 -16.68 1.10
N SER A 186 21.98 -15.87 0.09
CA SER A 186 21.37 -14.54 0.27
C SER A 186 19.97 -14.63 0.86
N ALA A 187 19.12 -15.54 0.34
CA ALA A 187 17.77 -15.73 0.85
C ALA A 187 17.75 -16.27 2.28
N ALA A 188 18.67 -17.20 2.63
CA ALA A 188 18.75 -17.74 3.98
C ALA A 188 19.20 -16.67 5.00
N ALA A 189 20.18 -15.83 4.66
CA ALA A 189 20.64 -14.74 5.49
C ALA A 189 19.52 -13.71 5.74
N GLU A 190 18.81 -13.31 4.70
CA GLU A 190 17.66 -12.40 4.78
C GLU A 190 16.54 -12.99 5.66
N ALA A 191 16.19 -14.27 5.45
CA ALA A 191 15.16 -14.96 6.22
C ALA A 191 15.53 -15.09 7.70
N GLN A 192 16.80 -15.42 7.99
CA GLN A 192 17.30 -15.50 9.36
C GLN A 192 17.21 -14.15 10.07
N ASN A 193 17.60 -13.07 9.40
CA ASN A 193 17.56 -11.73 9.97
C ASN A 193 16.13 -11.20 10.15
N ALA A 194 15.24 -11.49 9.20
CA ALA A 194 13.89 -10.96 9.23
C ALA A 194 12.91 -11.76 10.10
N PHE A 195 13.10 -13.09 10.17
CA PHE A 195 12.12 -14.01 10.78
C PHE A 195 12.71 -14.93 11.85
N GLY A 196 14.03 -14.92 12.04
CA GLY A 196 14.72 -15.83 12.96
C GLY A 196 14.83 -17.28 12.45
N ASP A 197 14.41 -17.56 11.20
CA ASP A 197 14.46 -18.89 10.57
C ASP A 197 15.00 -18.77 9.15
N GLY A 198 16.23 -19.27 8.92
CA GLY A 198 16.90 -19.24 7.62
C GLY A 198 16.54 -20.41 6.68
N ARG A 199 15.60 -21.28 7.05
CA ARG A 199 15.20 -22.42 6.19
C ARG A 199 14.46 -21.95 4.95
N LEU A 200 14.76 -22.64 3.84
CA LEU A 200 14.26 -22.29 2.52
C LEU A 200 13.41 -23.42 1.92
N LEU A 201 12.66 -23.09 0.90
CA LEU A 201 11.97 -24.00 -0.01
C LEU A 201 12.22 -23.58 -1.46
N LEU A 202 12.04 -24.53 -2.40
CA LEU A 202 12.05 -24.28 -3.83
C LEU A 202 10.69 -24.52 -4.43
N GLU A 203 10.34 -23.72 -5.44
CA GLU A 203 9.17 -23.95 -6.29
C GLU A 203 9.50 -23.61 -7.74
N GLN A 204 8.73 -24.17 -8.66
CA GLN A 204 8.77 -23.73 -10.04
C GLN A 204 8.40 -22.24 -10.13
N ALA A 205 9.22 -21.42 -10.77
CA ALA A 205 8.91 -20.03 -10.98
C ALA A 205 7.91 -19.89 -12.15
N LEU A 206 6.73 -19.33 -11.86
CA LEU A 206 5.69 -19.09 -12.86
C LEU A 206 5.81 -17.65 -13.36
N ILE A 207 6.57 -17.47 -14.43
CA ILE A 207 6.82 -16.14 -15.01
C ILE A 207 5.56 -15.66 -15.76
N GLY A 208 5.18 -14.40 -15.54
CA GLY A 208 4.01 -13.80 -16.19
C GLY A 208 2.66 -14.38 -15.75
N ALA A 209 2.63 -15.11 -14.62
CA ALA A 209 1.38 -15.60 -14.06
C ALA A 209 0.51 -14.45 -13.54
N ARG A 210 -0.79 -14.72 -13.39
CA ARG A 210 -1.70 -13.84 -12.68
C ARG A 210 -1.78 -14.24 -11.21
N HIS A 211 -1.97 -13.25 -10.37
CA HIS A 211 -2.30 -13.45 -8.97
C HIS A 211 -3.83 -13.42 -8.84
N VAL A 212 -4.42 -14.58 -8.70
CA VAL A 212 -5.87 -14.76 -8.53
C VAL A 212 -6.13 -15.41 -7.17
N GLU A 213 -7.06 -14.84 -6.43
CA GLU A 213 -7.36 -15.31 -5.08
C GLU A 213 -8.85 -15.56 -4.91
N VAL A 214 -9.20 -16.52 -4.05
CA VAL A 214 -10.60 -16.91 -3.81
C VAL A 214 -10.98 -16.58 -2.38
N GLN A 215 -12.04 -15.78 -2.23
CA GLN A 215 -12.63 -15.50 -0.92
C GLN A 215 -13.35 -16.73 -0.41
N VAL A 216 -12.94 -17.25 0.73
CA VAL A 216 -13.67 -18.31 1.45
C VAL A 216 -14.29 -17.75 2.72
N PHE A 217 -15.35 -18.41 3.17
CA PHE A 217 -15.97 -18.10 4.45
C PHE A 217 -16.47 -19.40 5.11
N GLY A 218 -16.11 -19.62 6.38
CA GLY A 218 -16.52 -20.80 7.15
C GLY A 218 -17.31 -20.42 8.40
N ASP A 219 -18.21 -21.30 8.86
CA ASP A 219 -18.90 -21.18 10.15
C ASP A 219 -18.42 -22.24 11.16
N GLU A 220 -18.85 -22.10 12.42
CA GLU A 220 -18.53 -23.04 13.50
C GLU A 220 -19.22 -24.43 13.32
N GLN A 221 -20.19 -24.55 12.41
CA GLN A 221 -20.89 -25.79 12.08
C GLN A 221 -20.18 -26.61 11.00
N GLY A 222 -19.10 -26.07 10.44
CA GLY A 222 -18.31 -26.73 9.40
C GLY A 222 -18.78 -26.45 7.98
N THR A 223 -19.73 -25.53 7.79
CA THR A 223 -20.12 -25.06 6.45
C THR A 223 -19.07 -24.11 5.94
N ILE A 224 -18.52 -24.37 4.76
CA ILE A 224 -17.55 -23.49 4.08
C ILE A 224 -18.05 -23.21 2.67
N VAL A 225 -18.07 -21.93 2.31
CA VAL A 225 -18.43 -21.45 0.97
C VAL A 225 -17.32 -20.60 0.37
N HIS A 226 -17.31 -20.46 -0.96
CA HIS A 226 -16.51 -19.44 -1.62
C HIS A 226 -17.41 -18.35 -2.20
N LEU A 227 -16.91 -17.11 -2.22
CA LEU A 227 -17.59 -15.90 -2.68
C LEU A 227 -17.00 -15.37 -4.01
N GLY A 228 -16.44 -16.26 -4.82
CA GLY A 228 -15.77 -15.91 -6.06
C GLY A 228 -14.33 -15.49 -5.87
N GLU A 229 -13.72 -15.09 -6.99
CA GLU A 229 -12.32 -14.73 -7.07
C GLU A 229 -12.12 -13.23 -7.27
N ARG A 230 -10.90 -12.79 -6.95
CA ARG A 230 -10.34 -11.48 -7.26
C ARG A 230 -9.07 -11.65 -8.08
N ASP A 231 -8.81 -10.73 -9.00
CA ASP A 231 -7.54 -10.59 -9.71
C ASP A 231 -6.72 -9.48 -9.04
N CYS A 232 -5.54 -9.81 -8.55
CA CYS A 232 -4.63 -8.92 -7.84
C CYS A 232 -3.27 -8.83 -8.55
N SER A 233 -3.26 -9.01 -9.88
CA SER A 233 -2.03 -9.10 -10.67
C SER A 233 -1.27 -7.78 -10.74
N ILE A 234 -1.93 -6.62 -10.60
CA ILE A 234 -1.24 -5.32 -10.60
C ILE A 234 -0.68 -5.05 -9.21
N GLN A 235 0.60 -5.36 -9.05
CA GLN A 235 1.29 -5.28 -7.78
C GLN A 235 2.76 -4.91 -7.98
N ARG A 236 3.35 -4.27 -6.97
CA ARG A 236 4.77 -3.94 -6.90
C ARG A 236 5.41 -4.67 -5.74
N ARG A 237 6.43 -5.51 -6.00
CA ARG A 237 7.13 -6.26 -4.94
C ARG A 237 6.15 -6.95 -3.98
N HIS A 238 5.08 -7.57 -4.52
CA HIS A 238 3.99 -8.22 -3.79
C HIS A 238 3.03 -7.28 -3.03
N GLN A 239 3.17 -5.95 -3.17
CA GLN A 239 2.20 -4.99 -2.71
C GLN A 239 1.17 -4.74 -3.83
N LYS A 240 -0.07 -5.17 -3.61
CA LYS A 240 -1.18 -5.01 -4.55
C LYS A 240 -1.53 -3.52 -4.68
N LEU A 241 -1.88 -3.07 -5.89
CA LEU A 241 -2.23 -1.67 -6.19
C LEU A 241 -3.61 -1.52 -6.81
N ILE A 242 -3.99 -2.45 -7.69
CA ILE A 242 -5.32 -2.49 -8.31
C ILE A 242 -5.81 -3.93 -8.26
N GLU A 243 -7.03 -4.10 -7.78
CA GLU A 243 -7.71 -5.38 -7.67
C GLU A 243 -9.07 -5.30 -8.37
N GLU A 244 -9.51 -6.41 -8.93
CA GLU A 244 -10.83 -6.50 -9.57
C GLU A 244 -11.54 -7.82 -9.29
N ALA A 245 -12.85 -7.78 -9.28
CA ALA A 245 -13.73 -8.95 -9.19
C ALA A 245 -14.91 -8.82 -10.16
N PRO A 246 -15.23 -9.91 -10.90
CA PRO A 246 -14.45 -11.13 -11.06
C PRO A 246 -13.19 -10.94 -11.91
N SER A 247 -12.25 -11.90 -11.89
CA SER A 247 -11.05 -11.85 -12.74
C SER A 247 -11.41 -11.97 -14.22
N PRO A 248 -10.84 -11.11 -15.09
CA PRO A 248 -11.07 -11.20 -16.53
C PRO A 248 -10.46 -12.46 -17.17
N ALA A 249 -9.57 -13.17 -16.45
CA ALA A 249 -8.91 -14.38 -16.92
C ALA A 249 -9.58 -15.68 -16.45
N VAL A 250 -10.62 -15.60 -15.62
CA VAL A 250 -11.29 -16.75 -15.03
C VAL A 250 -12.67 -16.96 -15.65
N SER A 251 -12.81 -18.05 -16.42
CA SER A 251 -14.12 -18.46 -16.94
C SER A 251 -15.05 -18.97 -15.82
N SER A 252 -16.35 -19.12 -16.12
CA SER A 252 -17.32 -19.70 -15.19
C SER A 252 -16.93 -21.10 -14.73
N GLU A 253 -16.43 -21.93 -15.66
CA GLU A 253 -15.99 -23.30 -15.38
C GLU A 253 -14.73 -23.32 -14.48
N LEU A 254 -13.76 -22.46 -14.81
CA LEU A 254 -12.53 -22.34 -14.01
C LEU A 254 -12.83 -21.81 -12.60
N ARG A 255 -13.77 -20.88 -12.46
CA ARG A 255 -14.23 -20.36 -11.15
C ARG A 255 -14.77 -21.48 -10.26
N VAL A 256 -15.56 -22.39 -10.81
CA VAL A 256 -16.08 -23.54 -10.06
C VAL A 256 -14.94 -24.42 -9.56
N VAL A 257 -13.95 -24.70 -10.42
CA VAL A 257 -12.81 -25.55 -10.05
C VAL A 257 -11.91 -24.88 -9.02
N MET A 258 -11.58 -23.59 -9.20
CA MET A 258 -10.77 -22.83 -8.25
C MET A 258 -11.51 -22.64 -6.92
N GLY A 259 -12.80 -22.34 -6.97
CA GLY A 259 -13.64 -22.22 -5.78
C GLY A 259 -13.68 -23.52 -4.96
N ALA A 260 -13.87 -24.67 -5.63
CA ALA A 260 -13.85 -25.97 -4.97
C ALA A 260 -12.46 -26.29 -4.35
N ALA A 261 -11.36 -25.91 -5.02
CA ALA A 261 -10.02 -26.08 -4.48
C ALA A 261 -9.81 -25.20 -3.22
N ALA A 262 -10.31 -23.94 -3.24
CA ALA A 262 -10.23 -23.05 -2.09
C ALA A 262 -11.07 -23.53 -0.90
N VAL A 263 -12.27 -24.06 -1.14
CA VAL A 263 -13.09 -24.69 -0.08
C VAL A 263 -12.38 -25.90 0.52
N LYS A 264 -11.75 -26.77 -0.30
CA LYS A 264 -10.94 -27.89 0.18
C LYS A 264 -9.77 -27.43 1.05
N ALA A 265 -9.08 -26.35 0.63
CA ALA A 265 -7.97 -25.79 1.40
C ALA A 265 -8.43 -25.31 2.78
N ALA A 266 -9.53 -24.58 2.85
CA ALA A 266 -10.10 -24.10 4.10
C ALA A 266 -10.61 -25.25 4.98
N ALA A 267 -11.26 -26.26 4.40
CA ALA A 267 -11.75 -27.45 5.11
C ALA A 267 -10.61 -28.27 5.75
N ALA A 268 -9.46 -28.38 5.06
CA ALA A 268 -8.29 -29.11 5.54
C ALA A 268 -7.70 -28.56 6.85
N VAL A 269 -8.07 -27.32 7.26
CA VAL A 269 -7.61 -26.68 8.50
C VAL A 269 -8.75 -26.33 9.45
N GLY A 270 -9.99 -26.77 9.17
CA GLY A 270 -11.15 -26.45 10.00
C GLY A 270 -11.38 -24.93 10.10
N TYR A 271 -11.35 -24.26 8.95
CA TYR A 271 -11.37 -22.79 8.89
C TYR A 271 -12.73 -22.21 9.27
N VAL A 272 -12.71 -21.15 10.07
CA VAL A 272 -13.90 -20.38 10.48
C VAL A 272 -13.63 -18.87 10.23
N GLY A 273 -14.65 -18.14 9.79
CA GLY A 273 -14.57 -16.73 9.44
C GLY A 273 -14.14 -16.47 8.01
N ALA A 274 -13.79 -15.22 7.73
CA ALA A 274 -13.30 -14.78 6.42
C ALA A 274 -11.85 -15.21 6.21
N GLY A 275 -11.56 -15.84 5.08
CA GLY A 275 -10.20 -16.20 4.66
C GLY A 275 -10.06 -16.09 3.15
N THR A 276 -8.83 -16.07 2.68
CA THR A 276 -8.53 -15.97 1.25
C THR A 276 -7.47 -16.99 0.87
N VAL A 277 -7.78 -17.79 -0.16
CA VAL A 277 -6.82 -18.74 -0.74
C VAL A 277 -6.25 -18.11 -2.01
N GLU A 278 -4.96 -17.83 -2.00
CA GLU A 278 -4.24 -17.23 -3.10
C GLU A 278 -3.67 -18.27 -4.05
N PHE A 279 -3.81 -18.02 -5.34
CA PHE A 279 -3.32 -18.89 -6.42
C PHE A 279 -2.51 -18.09 -7.45
N LEU A 280 -1.54 -18.75 -8.04
CA LEU A 280 -0.92 -18.31 -9.29
C LEU A 280 -1.65 -18.99 -10.46
N LEU A 281 -2.27 -18.19 -11.32
CA LEU A 281 -2.93 -18.66 -12.54
C LEU A 281 -1.96 -18.49 -13.72
N ALA A 282 -1.56 -19.63 -14.29
CA ALA A 282 -0.72 -19.71 -15.48
C ALA A 282 -1.57 -19.89 -16.75
N ASP A 283 -0.91 -19.81 -17.90
CA ASP A 283 -1.54 -20.04 -19.18
C ASP A 283 -2.24 -21.39 -19.27
N GLY A 284 -3.33 -21.42 -20.05
CA GLY A 284 -4.15 -22.63 -20.23
C GLY A 284 -5.04 -22.97 -19.03
N GLY A 285 -5.26 -22.05 -18.10
CA GLY A 285 -6.15 -22.23 -16.95
C GLY A 285 -5.56 -23.09 -15.83
N ARG A 286 -4.27 -23.40 -15.88
CA ARG A 286 -3.57 -24.10 -14.77
C ARG A 286 -3.35 -23.13 -13.63
N PHE A 287 -3.71 -23.52 -12.42
CA PHE A 287 -3.53 -22.70 -11.23
C PHE A 287 -2.86 -23.51 -10.11
N TYR A 288 -2.14 -22.81 -9.24
CA TYR A 288 -1.37 -23.41 -8.18
C TYR A 288 -1.50 -22.61 -6.90
N PHE A 289 -1.71 -23.30 -5.79
CA PHE A 289 -1.77 -22.71 -4.46
C PHE A 289 -0.49 -21.94 -4.15
N LEU A 290 -0.66 -20.71 -3.70
CA LEU A 290 0.42 -19.84 -3.25
C LEU A 290 0.48 -19.78 -1.72
N GLU A 291 -0.59 -19.30 -1.10
CA GLU A 291 -0.76 -19.22 0.35
C GLU A 291 -2.24 -19.07 0.73
N MET A 292 -2.54 -19.16 2.02
CA MET A 292 -3.86 -18.82 2.56
C MET A 292 -3.71 -17.74 3.61
N ASN A 293 -4.34 -16.59 3.39
CA ASN A 293 -4.43 -15.53 4.36
C ASN A 293 -5.59 -15.79 5.32
N THR A 294 -5.24 -15.96 6.60
CA THR A 294 -6.18 -16.35 7.66
C THR A 294 -6.86 -15.15 8.32
N ARG A 295 -7.31 -14.22 7.50
CA ARG A 295 -7.93 -12.94 7.87
C ARG A 295 -8.76 -12.37 6.73
N ILE A 296 -9.46 -11.28 7.00
CA ILE A 296 -10.03 -10.46 5.93
C ILE A 296 -8.90 -9.78 5.15
N GLN A 297 -9.08 -9.61 3.84
CA GLN A 297 -8.13 -8.95 2.94
C GLN A 297 -8.44 -7.45 2.80
N VAL A 298 -7.42 -6.66 2.38
CA VAL A 298 -7.59 -5.23 2.05
C VAL A 298 -8.66 -5.07 0.98
N GLU A 299 -8.60 -5.88 -0.07
CA GLU A 299 -9.41 -5.89 -1.28
C GLU A 299 -10.77 -6.61 -1.15
N HIS A 300 -11.20 -6.92 0.08
CA HIS A 300 -12.53 -7.51 0.32
C HIS A 300 -13.70 -6.71 -0.29
N PRO A 301 -13.61 -5.36 -0.41
CA PRO A 301 -14.72 -4.57 -0.95
C PRO A 301 -15.14 -4.94 -2.37
N VAL A 302 -14.21 -5.37 -3.25
CA VAL A 302 -14.63 -5.76 -4.62
C VAL A 302 -15.51 -7.01 -4.60
N THR A 303 -15.24 -7.97 -3.70
CA THR A 303 -16.12 -9.14 -3.48
C THR A 303 -17.47 -8.71 -2.93
N GLU A 304 -17.49 -7.80 -1.94
CA GLU A 304 -18.74 -7.26 -1.39
C GLU A 304 -19.62 -6.61 -2.47
N CYS A 305 -19.00 -5.82 -3.35
CA CYS A 305 -19.71 -5.14 -4.42
C CYS A 305 -20.36 -6.11 -5.41
N VAL A 306 -19.68 -7.19 -5.80
CA VAL A 306 -20.21 -8.12 -6.82
C VAL A 306 -21.12 -9.20 -6.24
N THR A 307 -21.02 -9.51 -4.94
CA THR A 307 -21.86 -10.52 -4.28
C THR A 307 -23.02 -9.94 -3.48
N GLY A 308 -22.90 -8.68 -3.08
CA GLY A 308 -23.84 -8.04 -2.15
C GLY A 308 -23.69 -8.50 -0.69
N VAL A 309 -22.65 -9.27 -0.37
CA VAL A 309 -22.38 -9.79 0.99
C VAL A 309 -21.40 -8.87 1.70
N ASP A 310 -21.80 -8.27 2.83
CA ASP A 310 -20.89 -7.52 3.72
C ASP A 310 -20.06 -8.51 4.55
N LEU A 311 -18.78 -8.66 4.21
CA LEU A 311 -17.90 -9.65 4.82
C LEU A 311 -17.59 -9.35 6.29
N VAL A 312 -17.49 -8.10 6.69
CA VAL A 312 -17.23 -7.72 8.09
C VAL A 312 -18.45 -7.98 8.96
N ARG A 313 -19.65 -7.67 8.47
CA ARG A 313 -20.88 -8.03 9.15
C ARG A 313 -21.05 -9.55 9.27
N LEU A 314 -20.69 -10.28 8.22
CA LEU A 314 -20.70 -11.75 8.23
C LEU A 314 -19.68 -12.31 9.23
N GLN A 315 -18.50 -11.68 9.42
CA GLN A 315 -17.56 -12.05 10.48
C GLN A 315 -18.20 -11.91 11.87
N PHE A 316 -18.91 -10.81 12.15
CA PHE A 316 -19.63 -10.65 13.40
C PHE A 316 -20.75 -11.69 13.55
N HIS A 317 -21.48 -11.98 12.47
CA HIS A 317 -22.55 -12.98 12.48
C HIS A 317 -22.02 -14.38 12.88
N VAL A 318 -20.94 -14.83 12.26
CA VAL A 318 -20.33 -16.14 12.56
C VAL A 318 -19.68 -16.14 13.95
N ALA A 319 -18.98 -15.07 14.34
CA ALA A 319 -18.40 -14.95 15.67
C ALA A 319 -19.47 -14.94 16.81
N GLN A 320 -20.73 -14.61 16.49
CA GLN A 320 -21.87 -14.79 17.38
C GLN A 320 -22.31 -16.26 17.53
N GLY A 321 -21.64 -17.23 16.84
CA GLY A 321 -22.01 -18.65 16.82
C GLY A 321 -23.17 -18.98 15.89
N ARG A 322 -23.53 -18.07 14.98
CA ARG A 322 -24.62 -18.27 14.01
C ARG A 322 -24.09 -18.96 12.76
N PRO A 323 -24.87 -19.87 12.16
CA PRO A 323 -24.49 -20.49 10.88
C PRO A 323 -24.48 -19.47 9.75
N LEU A 324 -23.80 -19.80 8.64
CA LEU A 324 -23.89 -18.99 7.44
C LEU A 324 -25.34 -18.84 6.98
N PRO A 325 -25.80 -17.62 6.63
CA PRO A 325 -27.19 -17.36 6.26
C PRO A 325 -27.54 -17.80 4.83
N PHE A 326 -26.61 -18.42 4.10
CA PHE A 326 -26.75 -18.87 2.71
C PHE A 326 -25.86 -20.09 2.45
N ALA A 327 -26.22 -20.90 1.46
CA ALA A 327 -25.43 -21.99 0.93
C ALA A 327 -24.63 -21.56 -0.31
N GLN A 328 -23.70 -22.41 -0.79
CA GLN A 328 -22.90 -22.11 -1.98
C GLN A 328 -23.74 -21.78 -3.22
N GLY A 329 -24.89 -22.43 -3.39
CA GLY A 329 -25.78 -22.21 -4.54
C GLY A 329 -26.49 -20.84 -4.53
N ASP A 330 -26.52 -20.14 -3.41
CA ASP A 330 -27.13 -18.84 -3.26
C ASP A 330 -26.17 -17.69 -3.61
N VAL A 331 -24.87 -18.00 -3.72
CA VAL A 331 -23.84 -17.01 -4.06
C VAL A 331 -23.92 -16.65 -5.55
N ALA A 332 -24.27 -15.42 -5.85
CA ALA A 332 -24.35 -14.92 -7.21
C ALA A 332 -23.39 -13.74 -7.39
N ILE A 333 -22.54 -13.81 -8.43
CA ILE A 333 -21.66 -12.73 -8.83
C ILE A 333 -22.39 -11.88 -9.87
N ARG A 334 -22.52 -10.57 -9.63
CA ARG A 334 -23.22 -9.63 -10.52
C ARG A 334 -22.35 -8.41 -10.78
N GLY A 335 -22.33 -7.97 -12.05
CA GLY A 335 -21.55 -6.80 -12.45
C GLY A 335 -20.04 -7.02 -12.30
N HIS A 336 -19.32 -5.94 -12.11
CA HIS A 336 -17.87 -5.93 -11.94
C HIS A 336 -17.46 -4.82 -10.98
N ALA A 337 -16.45 -5.07 -10.16
CA ALA A 337 -15.88 -4.08 -9.26
C ALA A 337 -14.37 -3.99 -9.45
N VAL A 338 -13.84 -2.78 -9.37
CA VAL A 338 -12.40 -2.52 -9.40
C VAL A 338 -12.04 -1.63 -8.21
N GLU A 339 -11.00 -1.99 -7.48
CA GLU A 339 -10.45 -1.24 -6.35
C GLU A 339 -9.08 -0.70 -6.73
N ALA A 340 -8.76 0.51 -6.28
CA ALA A 340 -7.44 1.09 -6.34
C ALA A 340 -6.99 1.49 -4.93
N ARG A 341 -5.78 1.11 -4.55
CA ARG A 341 -5.17 1.49 -3.29
C ARG A 341 -4.41 2.79 -3.43
N LEU A 342 -4.92 3.84 -2.78
CA LEU A 342 -4.25 5.13 -2.73
C LEU A 342 -3.21 5.13 -1.61
N TYR A 343 -1.95 5.11 -2.00
CA TYR A 343 -0.81 5.16 -1.10
C TYR A 343 -0.14 6.55 -1.11
N SER A 344 0.40 6.93 0.06
CA SER A 344 1.30 8.09 0.18
C SER A 344 2.71 7.71 -0.25
N GLU A 345 2.92 7.61 -1.56
CA GLU A 345 4.16 7.15 -2.20
C GLU A 345 4.40 7.95 -3.48
N ASP A 346 5.67 8.12 -3.84
CA ASP A 346 6.07 8.75 -5.10
C ASP A 346 6.46 7.68 -6.13
N PRO A 347 5.59 7.38 -7.11
CA PRO A 347 5.90 6.40 -8.14
C PRO A 347 7.15 6.75 -8.97
N SER A 348 7.43 8.04 -9.18
CA SER A 348 8.59 8.48 -9.97
C SER A 348 9.93 8.26 -9.27
N ALA A 349 9.90 8.14 -7.94
CA ALA A 349 11.04 7.85 -7.07
C ALA A 349 11.01 6.39 -6.56
N ASP A 350 10.70 5.44 -7.42
CA ASP A 350 10.57 4.01 -7.09
C ASP A 350 9.59 3.77 -5.93
N PHE A 351 8.45 4.48 -5.93
CA PHE A 351 7.42 4.44 -4.90
C PHE A 351 7.95 4.73 -3.49
N ALA A 352 8.89 5.67 -3.40
CA ALA A 352 9.37 6.12 -2.11
C ALA A 352 8.21 6.68 -1.26
N PRO A 353 8.12 6.30 0.03
CA PRO A 353 7.06 6.79 0.90
C PRO A 353 7.17 8.29 1.10
N SER A 354 6.03 8.97 1.00
CA SER A 354 5.86 10.39 1.27
C SER A 354 5.20 10.59 2.62
N THR A 355 5.90 11.24 3.54
CA THR A 355 5.41 11.53 4.89
C THR A 355 5.11 13.01 5.05
N GLY A 356 4.18 13.36 5.92
CA GLY A 356 3.81 14.75 6.15
C GLY A 356 2.38 14.91 6.66
N ARG A 357 1.97 16.17 6.80
CA ARG A 357 0.61 16.52 7.18
C ARG A 357 -0.27 16.59 5.93
N VAL A 358 -1.40 15.90 5.93
CA VAL A 358 -2.43 16.02 4.89
C VAL A 358 -3.11 17.37 5.03
N VAL A 359 -2.78 18.30 4.15
CA VAL A 359 -3.32 19.66 4.13
C VAL A 359 -4.76 19.66 3.63
N ALA A 360 -5.02 18.88 2.59
CA ALA A 360 -6.37 18.67 2.07
C ALA A 360 -6.58 17.21 1.68
N TRP A 361 -7.74 16.70 2.03
CA TRP A 361 -8.29 15.40 1.61
C TRP A 361 -9.71 15.65 1.12
N ARG A 362 -9.96 15.50 -0.17
CA ARG A 362 -11.26 15.72 -0.81
C ARG A 362 -11.50 14.69 -1.90
N PHE A 363 -12.74 14.32 -2.09
CA PHE A 363 -13.20 13.48 -3.21
C PHE A 363 -14.68 13.78 -3.46
N ALA A 364 -15.15 13.52 -4.68
CA ALA A 364 -16.56 13.66 -5.00
C ALA A 364 -17.30 12.35 -4.75
N ASP A 365 -18.44 12.44 -4.06
CA ASP A 365 -19.37 11.32 -3.97
C ASP A 365 -19.94 11.02 -5.36
N ALA A 366 -19.91 9.76 -5.76
CA ALA A 366 -20.44 9.31 -7.04
C ALA A 366 -21.18 7.98 -6.91
N GLN A 367 -22.24 7.81 -7.69
CA GLN A 367 -23.02 6.58 -7.66
C GLN A 367 -22.19 5.37 -8.12
N GLY A 368 -22.16 4.34 -7.28
CA GLY A 368 -21.39 3.13 -7.53
C GLY A 368 -19.90 3.28 -7.23
N VAL A 369 -19.52 4.34 -6.50
CA VAL A 369 -18.18 4.54 -5.94
C VAL A 369 -18.27 4.45 -4.43
N ARG A 370 -17.30 3.76 -3.84
CA ARG A 370 -17.10 3.66 -2.38
C ARG A 370 -15.67 4.09 -2.05
N VAL A 371 -15.50 4.85 -1.00
CA VAL A 371 -14.18 5.25 -0.48
C VAL A 371 -14.05 4.79 0.97
N ASP A 372 -13.12 3.86 1.21
CA ASP A 372 -12.73 3.46 2.56
C ASP A 372 -11.43 4.19 2.92
N SER A 373 -11.51 5.19 3.81
CA SER A 373 -10.41 6.09 4.15
C SER A 373 -10.04 6.01 5.62
N GLY A 374 -8.73 6.03 5.89
CA GLY A 374 -8.15 6.16 7.22
C GLY A 374 -7.58 7.54 7.51
N VAL A 375 -7.75 8.51 6.60
CA VAL A 375 -7.20 9.87 6.71
C VAL A 375 -8.29 10.94 6.63
N ALA A 376 -7.96 12.11 7.12
CA ALA A 376 -8.76 13.33 7.07
C ALA A 376 -7.84 14.55 6.96
N ASN A 377 -8.42 15.73 6.72
CA ASN A 377 -7.68 17.00 6.77
C ASN A 377 -6.96 17.13 8.12
N GLY A 378 -5.68 17.48 8.08
CA GLY A 378 -4.82 17.63 9.25
C GLY A 378 -4.18 16.34 9.77
N ALA A 379 -4.56 15.17 9.25
CA ALA A 379 -3.92 13.90 9.62
C ALA A 379 -2.43 13.90 9.26
N VAL A 380 -1.62 13.21 10.06
CA VAL A 380 -0.18 13.07 9.82
C VAL A 380 0.12 11.67 9.30
N VAL A 381 0.68 11.61 8.10
CA VAL A 381 1.25 10.37 7.56
C VAL A 381 2.65 10.21 8.13
N SER A 382 2.80 9.24 9.04
CA SER A 382 4.04 8.99 9.78
C SER A 382 4.85 7.87 9.15
N THR A 383 6.14 7.77 9.51
CA THR A 383 7.03 6.66 9.10
C THR A 383 6.77 5.35 9.84
N HIS A 384 5.91 5.36 10.87
CA HIS A 384 5.71 4.21 11.75
C HIS A 384 4.80 3.12 11.17
N TYR A 385 3.92 3.48 10.22
CA TYR A 385 2.87 2.61 9.70
C TYR A 385 2.89 2.55 8.18
N ASP A 386 2.02 1.69 7.64
CA ASP A 386 1.82 1.55 6.19
C ASP A 386 1.36 2.87 5.56
N SER A 387 1.77 3.11 4.32
CA SER A 387 1.46 4.31 3.54
C SER A 387 0.04 4.36 2.97
N LEU A 388 -0.79 3.32 3.19
CA LEU A 388 -2.17 3.27 2.69
C LEU A 388 -3.04 4.37 3.29
N LEU A 389 -3.51 5.29 2.45
CA LEU A 389 -4.41 6.38 2.85
C LEU A 389 -5.88 5.98 2.75
N ALA A 390 -6.24 5.37 1.62
CA ALA A 390 -7.60 4.99 1.30
C ALA A 390 -7.65 3.93 0.21
N LYS A 391 -8.82 3.28 0.08
CA LYS A 391 -9.20 2.45 -1.05
C LYS A 391 -10.34 3.13 -1.77
N ILE A 392 -10.24 3.22 -3.09
CA ILE A 392 -11.30 3.73 -3.95
C ILE A 392 -11.84 2.55 -4.75
N ILE A 393 -13.11 2.24 -4.58
CA ILE A 393 -13.76 1.08 -5.18
C ILE A 393 -14.88 1.57 -6.09
N ALA A 394 -14.92 1.10 -7.33
CA ALA A 394 -16.00 1.39 -8.26
C ALA A 394 -16.70 0.11 -8.71
N PHE A 395 -18.02 0.17 -8.74
CA PHE A 395 -18.89 -0.90 -9.20
C PHE A 395 -19.63 -0.49 -10.47
N GLY A 396 -19.69 -1.40 -11.45
CA GLY A 396 -20.40 -1.23 -12.71
C GLY A 396 -21.19 -2.48 -13.13
N ALA A 397 -22.07 -2.33 -14.11
CA ALA A 397 -22.78 -3.44 -14.70
C ALA A 397 -21.83 -4.40 -15.44
N ASP A 398 -20.71 -3.87 -15.91
CA ASP A 398 -19.62 -4.57 -16.58
C ASP A 398 -18.26 -3.97 -16.19
N ARG A 399 -17.19 -4.62 -16.65
CA ARG A 399 -15.80 -4.26 -16.33
C ARG A 399 -15.44 -2.85 -16.82
N GLU A 400 -15.87 -2.49 -18.03
CA GLU A 400 -15.54 -1.20 -18.62
C GLU A 400 -16.22 -0.06 -17.86
N GLN A 401 -17.48 -0.23 -17.47
CA GLN A 401 -18.18 0.76 -16.65
C GLN A 401 -17.54 0.92 -15.27
N ALA A 402 -17.15 -0.18 -14.61
CA ALA A 402 -16.45 -0.13 -13.32
C ALA A 402 -15.11 0.61 -13.47
N ARG A 403 -14.32 0.29 -14.51
CA ARG A 403 -13.04 0.92 -14.82
C ARG A 403 -13.19 2.43 -15.04
N GLN A 404 -14.14 2.86 -15.86
CA GLN A 404 -14.37 4.29 -16.15
C GLN A 404 -14.82 5.06 -14.89
N LYS A 405 -15.70 4.46 -14.08
CA LYS A 405 -16.11 5.06 -12.80
C LYS A 405 -14.93 5.20 -11.85
N LEU A 406 -14.02 4.21 -11.78
CA LEU A 406 -12.85 4.28 -10.94
C LEU A 406 -11.89 5.37 -11.38
N ILE A 407 -11.66 5.52 -12.69
CA ILE A 407 -10.85 6.61 -13.24
C ILE A 407 -11.46 7.96 -12.85
N ALA A 408 -12.75 8.18 -13.10
CA ALA A 408 -13.42 9.42 -12.75
C ALA A 408 -13.39 9.70 -11.22
N ALA A 409 -13.52 8.65 -10.40
CA ALA A 409 -13.39 8.77 -8.96
C ALA A 409 -11.99 9.21 -8.56
N LEU A 410 -10.93 8.57 -9.10
CA LEU A 410 -9.54 8.93 -8.84
C LEU A 410 -9.22 10.36 -9.31
N GLU A 411 -9.75 10.80 -10.45
CA GLU A 411 -9.62 12.18 -10.95
C GLU A 411 -10.23 13.19 -9.98
N SER A 412 -11.31 12.81 -9.28
CA SER A 412 -11.96 13.67 -8.27
C SER A 412 -11.21 13.68 -6.93
N VAL A 413 -10.32 12.72 -6.68
CA VAL A 413 -9.52 12.67 -5.44
C VAL A 413 -8.47 13.78 -5.48
N PHE A 414 -8.48 14.61 -4.46
CA PHE A 414 -7.47 15.63 -4.22
C PHE A 414 -6.80 15.43 -2.87
N VAL A 415 -5.49 15.21 -2.91
CA VAL A 415 -4.64 15.10 -1.72
C VAL A 415 -3.55 16.16 -1.79
N ALA A 416 -3.45 16.98 -0.76
CA ALA A 416 -2.38 17.96 -0.61
C ALA A 416 -1.61 17.69 0.69
N GLY A 417 -0.31 17.99 0.68
CA GLY A 417 0.59 17.81 1.82
C GLY A 417 1.50 16.60 1.71
N VAL A 418 1.09 15.57 0.96
CA VAL A 418 1.89 14.38 0.66
C VAL A 418 1.77 14.02 -0.81
N THR A 419 2.80 13.40 -1.37
CA THR A 419 2.76 12.81 -2.72
C THR A 419 2.03 11.48 -2.67
N THR A 420 1.25 11.16 -3.70
CA THR A 420 0.49 9.91 -3.78
C THR A 420 0.70 9.22 -5.11
N ASN A 421 0.36 7.93 -5.17
CA ASN A 421 0.37 7.13 -6.39
C ASN A 421 -0.88 7.35 -7.29
N ARG A 422 -1.74 8.33 -6.99
CA ARG A 422 -3.01 8.61 -7.67
C ARG A 422 -2.87 8.66 -9.19
N ASP A 423 -1.94 9.47 -9.69
CA ASP A 423 -1.78 9.71 -11.12
C ASP A 423 -1.31 8.43 -11.85
N TYR A 424 -0.45 7.65 -11.21
CA TYR A 424 -0.03 6.34 -11.72
C TYR A 424 -1.19 5.33 -11.76
N LEU A 425 -2.08 5.33 -10.76
CA LEU A 425 -3.28 4.46 -10.77
C LEU A 425 -4.19 4.80 -11.96
N ILE A 426 -4.38 6.08 -12.28
CA ILE A 426 -5.15 6.53 -13.45
C ILE A 426 -4.46 6.06 -14.75
N GLU A 427 -3.15 6.23 -14.87
CA GLU A 427 -2.37 5.77 -16.03
C GLU A 427 -2.47 4.25 -16.20
N ALA A 428 -2.31 3.48 -15.13
CA ALA A 428 -2.43 2.02 -15.14
C ALA A 428 -3.82 1.57 -15.63
N LEU A 429 -4.89 2.17 -15.11
CA LEU A 429 -6.28 1.87 -15.51
C LEU A 429 -6.56 2.25 -16.96
N ARG A 430 -5.92 3.28 -17.50
CA ARG A 430 -6.03 3.70 -18.91
C ARG A 430 -5.18 2.87 -19.86
N SER A 431 -4.22 2.11 -19.33
CA SER A 431 -3.30 1.33 -20.15
C SER A 431 -4.05 0.30 -21.02
N ARG A 432 -3.49 0.03 -22.19
CA ARG A 432 -4.04 -0.96 -23.12
C ARG A 432 -4.04 -2.37 -22.51
N VAL A 433 -3.03 -2.69 -21.73
CA VAL A 433 -2.87 -4.00 -21.06
C VAL A 433 -3.99 -4.20 -20.04
N PHE A 434 -4.26 -3.20 -19.18
CA PHE A 434 -5.39 -3.29 -18.25
C PHE A 434 -6.73 -3.34 -18.97
N THR A 435 -6.96 -2.45 -19.94
CA THR A 435 -8.22 -2.37 -20.70
C THR A 435 -8.58 -3.72 -21.34
N ARG A 436 -7.59 -4.46 -21.85
CA ARG A 436 -7.78 -5.78 -22.44
C ARG A 436 -7.90 -6.93 -21.44
N GLY A 437 -7.68 -6.65 -20.14
CA GLY A 437 -7.64 -7.68 -19.13
C GLY A 437 -6.41 -8.60 -19.24
N GLU A 438 -5.30 -8.11 -19.76
CA GLU A 438 -4.06 -8.87 -20.01
C GLU A 438 -2.99 -8.64 -18.92
N ALA A 439 -3.32 -7.92 -17.83
CA ALA A 439 -2.38 -7.62 -16.77
C ALA A 439 -1.90 -8.91 -16.05
N THR A 440 -0.60 -9.00 -15.82
CA THR A 440 0.06 -10.06 -15.05
C THR A 440 0.89 -9.45 -13.93
N THR A 441 1.50 -10.28 -13.08
CA THR A 441 2.40 -9.80 -12.01
C THR A 441 3.61 -9.04 -12.51
N ALA A 442 3.92 -9.10 -13.80
CA ALA A 442 4.99 -8.34 -14.46
C ALA A 442 4.57 -6.93 -14.93
N PHE A 443 3.30 -6.53 -14.75
CA PHE A 443 2.74 -5.30 -15.30
C PHE A 443 3.58 -4.05 -14.99
N ILE A 444 3.91 -3.80 -13.74
CA ILE A 444 4.66 -2.59 -13.32
C ILE A 444 6.10 -2.62 -13.83
N ALA A 445 6.74 -3.80 -13.81
CA ALA A 445 8.10 -3.95 -14.32
C ALA A 445 8.18 -3.71 -15.85
N ALA A 446 7.13 -4.08 -16.60
CA ALA A 446 7.04 -3.87 -18.04
C ALA A 446 6.71 -2.41 -18.41
N ALA A 447 6.01 -1.69 -17.54
CA ALA A 447 5.61 -0.29 -17.74
C ALA A 447 5.83 0.51 -16.43
N PRO A 448 7.10 0.81 -16.09
CA PRO A 448 7.40 1.54 -14.87
C PRO A 448 6.85 2.98 -14.96
N PRO A 449 6.41 3.56 -13.82
CA PRO A 449 5.91 4.91 -13.77
C PRO A 449 6.97 5.92 -14.25
N ARG A 450 6.51 6.98 -14.88
CA ARG A 450 7.37 8.06 -15.38
C ARG A 450 6.96 9.38 -14.77
N ALA A 451 7.95 10.19 -14.40
CA ALA A 451 7.70 11.57 -14.01
C ALA A 451 7.15 12.34 -15.23
N SER A 452 5.97 12.92 -15.10
CA SER A 452 5.41 13.82 -16.10
C SER A 452 5.86 15.26 -15.81
N LYS A 453 6.31 15.97 -16.84
CA LYS A 453 6.66 17.40 -16.68
C LYS A 453 5.37 18.22 -16.57
N PRO A 454 5.37 19.29 -15.74
CA PRO A 454 4.25 20.21 -15.71
C PRO A 454 4.09 20.92 -17.06
N THR A 455 2.86 21.15 -17.48
CA THR A 455 2.58 21.96 -18.69
C THR A 455 2.84 23.43 -18.41
N THR A 456 3.05 24.21 -19.47
CA THR A 456 3.28 25.65 -19.35
C THR A 456 2.08 26.34 -18.70
N GLU A 457 0.86 25.89 -19.00
CA GLU A 457 -0.39 26.38 -18.41
C GLU A 457 -0.49 26.05 -16.89
N ALA A 458 -0.06 24.86 -16.47
CA ALA A 458 -0.01 24.48 -15.07
C ALA A 458 0.97 25.37 -14.29
N LEU A 459 2.15 25.60 -14.87
CA LEU A 459 3.16 26.52 -14.30
C LEU A 459 2.64 27.94 -14.21
N ALA A 460 1.95 28.43 -15.25
CA ALA A 460 1.37 29.76 -15.28
C ALA A 460 0.26 29.92 -14.23
N LEU A 461 -0.67 28.97 -14.14
CA LEU A 461 -1.75 29.00 -13.16
C LEU A 461 -1.21 28.94 -11.73
N GLY A 462 -0.27 28.04 -11.43
CA GLY A 462 0.37 27.94 -10.12
C GLY A 462 1.08 29.23 -9.73
N SER A 463 1.82 29.85 -10.65
CA SER A 463 2.49 31.14 -10.43
C SER A 463 1.49 32.27 -10.13
N ILE A 464 0.40 32.32 -10.88
CA ILE A 464 -0.66 33.33 -10.70
C ILE A 464 -1.32 33.16 -9.31
N LEU A 465 -1.56 31.93 -8.86
CA LEU A 465 -2.18 31.66 -7.56
C LEU A 465 -1.29 32.08 -6.36
N PHE A 466 0.02 32.26 -6.55
CA PHE A 466 0.88 32.86 -5.53
C PHE A 466 0.75 34.39 -5.47
N VAL A 467 0.58 35.05 -6.61
CA VAL A 467 0.52 36.53 -6.71
C VAL A 467 -0.89 37.04 -6.45
N GLU A 468 -1.90 36.34 -6.93
CA GLU A 468 -3.31 36.71 -6.78
C GLU A 468 -3.80 36.33 -5.38
N ARG A 469 -3.89 37.36 -4.49
CA ARG A 469 -4.27 37.18 -3.07
C ARG A 469 -5.74 37.45 -2.78
N GLY A 470 -6.60 37.53 -3.82
CA GLY A 470 -8.02 37.81 -3.66
C GLY A 470 -8.29 39.18 -3.02
N GLY A 471 -8.52 40.16 -3.82
CA GLY A 471 -8.86 41.52 -3.44
C GLY A 471 -9.04 42.40 -4.68
N ARG A 472 -9.83 43.46 -4.59
CA ARG A 472 -9.88 44.44 -5.69
C ARG A 472 -8.48 45.02 -5.88
N PRO A 473 -7.86 44.87 -7.06
CA PRO A 473 -6.54 45.41 -7.31
C PRO A 473 -6.59 46.92 -7.20
N THR A 474 -5.58 47.48 -6.53
CA THR A 474 -5.37 48.91 -6.60
C THR A 474 -4.96 49.28 -8.03
N PRO A 475 -5.37 50.44 -8.57
CA PRO A 475 -5.00 50.87 -9.94
C PRO A 475 -3.52 50.85 -10.24
N THR A 476 -2.66 51.00 -9.23
CA THR A 476 -1.19 50.96 -9.32
C THR A 476 -0.60 49.57 -9.42
N ALA A 477 -1.37 48.51 -9.16
CA ALA A 477 -0.87 47.10 -9.23
C ALA A 477 -0.80 46.56 -10.67
N SER A 478 -1.47 47.21 -11.66
CA SER A 478 -1.57 46.72 -13.03
C SER A 478 -0.28 46.77 -13.86
N TRP A 479 0.76 47.50 -13.40
CA TRP A 479 2.02 47.68 -14.12
C TRP A 479 3.19 46.93 -13.49
N ARG A 480 2.97 46.28 -12.34
CA ARG A 480 4.06 45.65 -11.59
C ARG A 480 4.23 44.18 -12.06
N GLU A 481 5.40 43.87 -12.57
CA GLU A 481 5.84 42.52 -12.75
C GLU A 481 6.25 41.93 -11.39
N SER A 482 5.77 40.74 -11.08
CA SER A 482 6.14 39.99 -9.88
C SER A 482 7.04 38.83 -10.32
N PRO A 483 8.36 38.94 -10.15
CA PRO A 483 9.24 37.81 -10.39
C PRO A 483 9.02 36.78 -9.29
N LEU A 484 8.96 35.52 -9.66
CA LEU A 484 8.83 34.37 -8.77
C LEU A 484 9.94 33.36 -9.06
N ARG A 485 10.46 32.79 -7.99
CA ARG A 485 11.34 31.63 -8.02
C ARG A 485 10.62 30.49 -7.31
N LEU A 486 10.18 29.52 -8.06
CA LEU A 486 9.36 28.41 -7.57
C LEU A 486 10.15 27.11 -7.66
N LEU A 487 9.92 26.22 -6.71
CA LEU A 487 10.31 24.83 -6.81
C LEU A 487 9.04 24.05 -7.17
N VAL A 488 8.99 23.44 -8.36
CA VAL A 488 7.83 22.68 -8.84
C VAL A 488 8.21 21.21 -8.97
N ASP A 489 7.59 20.34 -8.17
CA ASP A 489 7.93 18.91 -8.09
C ASP A 489 9.45 18.69 -7.93
N GLY A 490 10.12 19.54 -7.16
CA GLY A 490 11.56 19.47 -6.93
C GLY A 490 12.45 20.16 -7.98
N ALA A 491 11.88 20.67 -9.07
CA ALA A 491 12.64 21.42 -10.10
C ALA A 491 12.47 22.95 -9.94
N GLU A 492 13.56 23.70 -10.10
CA GLU A 492 13.50 25.16 -10.07
C GLU A 492 12.86 25.71 -11.34
N VAL A 493 11.90 26.62 -11.17
CA VAL A 493 11.22 27.37 -12.24
C VAL A 493 11.25 28.85 -11.91
N SER A 494 11.79 29.65 -12.80
CA SER A 494 11.73 31.13 -12.72
C SER A 494 10.62 31.62 -13.61
N THR A 495 9.76 32.49 -13.08
CA THR A 495 8.61 33.03 -13.81
C THR A 495 8.39 34.48 -13.41
N THR A 496 7.75 35.25 -14.28
CA THR A 496 7.22 36.57 -13.95
C THR A 496 5.73 36.60 -14.16
N VAL A 497 5.01 37.24 -13.24
CA VAL A 497 3.54 37.36 -13.32
C VAL A 497 3.20 38.85 -13.31
N ARG A 498 2.37 39.28 -14.25
CA ARG A 498 1.81 40.64 -14.30
C ARG A 498 0.32 40.61 -14.64
N ARG A 499 -0.38 41.65 -14.28
CA ARG A 499 -1.77 41.81 -14.66
C ARG A 499 -1.89 42.68 -15.90
N GLN A 500 -2.77 42.31 -16.83
CA GLN A 500 -3.07 43.11 -18.02
C GLN A 500 -4.60 43.12 -18.24
N GLY A 501 -5.25 44.18 -17.81
CA GLY A 501 -6.70 44.27 -17.77
C GLY A 501 -7.30 43.23 -16.81
N ASP A 502 -8.19 42.39 -17.33
CA ASP A 502 -8.79 41.28 -16.57
C ASP A 502 -7.95 40.00 -16.58
N ASP A 503 -6.93 39.96 -17.42
CA ASP A 503 -6.07 38.81 -17.58
C ASP A 503 -4.81 38.89 -16.72
N TRP A 504 -4.31 37.77 -16.29
CA TRP A 504 -3.00 37.57 -15.72
C TRP A 504 -2.08 36.99 -16.80
N ILE A 505 -0.91 37.57 -16.95
CA ILE A 505 0.12 37.08 -17.89
C ILE A 505 1.25 36.51 -17.05
N ALA A 506 1.48 35.22 -17.15
CA ALA A 506 2.67 34.57 -16.61
C ALA A 506 3.65 34.30 -17.74
N THR A 507 4.92 34.63 -17.54
CA THR A 507 5.98 34.35 -18.51
C THR A 507 6.81 33.19 -18.03
N ILE A 508 6.77 32.07 -18.77
CA ILE A 508 7.47 30.83 -18.50
C ILE A 508 8.47 30.59 -19.62
N ASP A 509 9.75 30.48 -19.29
CA ASP A 509 10.83 30.30 -20.30
C ASP A 509 10.75 31.30 -21.46
N GLY A 510 10.38 32.57 -21.16
CA GLY A 510 10.23 33.65 -22.13
C GLY A 510 8.90 33.62 -22.91
N ALA A 511 8.07 32.60 -22.77
CA ALA A 511 6.77 32.53 -23.43
C ALA A 511 5.64 33.07 -22.51
N PRO A 512 4.81 34.04 -22.95
CA PRO A 512 3.69 34.53 -22.16
C PRO A 512 2.48 33.60 -22.26
N VAL A 513 1.85 33.33 -21.13
CA VAL A 513 0.59 32.60 -21.00
C VAL A 513 -0.44 33.50 -20.35
N ALA A 514 -1.57 33.71 -21.03
CA ALA A 514 -2.67 34.53 -20.54
C ALA A 514 -3.74 33.68 -19.84
N ILE A 515 -4.03 34.00 -18.59
CA ILE A 515 -5.07 33.34 -17.81
C ILE A 515 -6.00 34.38 -17.20
N ARG A 516 -7.31 34.19 -17.40
CA ARG A 516 -8.35 34.97 -16.71
C ARG A 516 -8.91 34.15 -15.56
N VAL A 517 -8.71 34.60 -14.34
CA VAL A 517 -9.35 34.02 -13.16
C VAL A 517 -10.80 34.50 -13.11
N LEU A 518 -11.75 33.57 -13.23
CA LEU A 518 -13.18 33.86 -13.25
C LEU A 518 -13.78 33.82 -11.85
N SER A 519 -13.39 32.84 -11.05
CA SER A 519 -13.76 32.75 -9.64
C SER A 519 -12.74 31.92 -8.87
N ARG A 520 -12.66 32.15 -7.58
CA ARG A 520 -11.76 31.46 -6.66
C ARG A 520 -12.47 31.17 -5.35
N SER A 521 -12.19 29.99 -4.79
CA SER A 521 -12.57 29.58 -3.43
C SER A 521 -11.34 28.99 -2.73
N ASP A 522 -11.51 28.56 -1.47
CA ASP A 522 -10.46 27.84 -0.73
C ASP A 522 -10.21 26.42 -1.29
N GLU A 523 -11.09 25.95 -2.17
CA GLU A 523 -11.05 24.58 -2.69
C GLU A 523 -10.62 24.48 -4.15
N GLY A 524 -10.75 25.58 -4.91
CA GLY A 524 -10.44 25.55 -6.32
C GLY A 524 -10.54 26.90 -7.01
N VAL A 525 -10.05 26.93 -8.23
CA VAL A 525 -10.07 28.10 -9.12
C VAL A 525 -10.79 27.74 -10.42
N ARG A 526 -11.67 28.64 -10.87
CA ARG A 526 -12.25 28.59 -12.21
C ARG A 526 -11.60 29.68 -13.04
N PHE A 527 -11.07 29.32 -14.18
CA PHE A 527 -10.27 30.20 -15.03
C PHE A 527 -10.52 29.94 -16.51
N SER A 528 -10.13 30.89 -17.34
CA SER A 528 -10.08 30.74 -18.80
C SER A 528 -8.65 30.86 -19.27
N CYS A 529 -8.22 29.92 -20.12
CA CYS A 529 -6.94 29.94 -20.83
C CYS A 529 -7.24 29.61 -22.30
N ASP A 530 -6.74 30.43 -23.22
CA ASP A 530 -6.99 30.30 -24.67
C ASP A 530 -8.48 30.14 -25.05
N GLY A 531 -9.35 30.88 -24.35
CA GLY A 531 -10.80 30.82 -24.56
C GLY A 531 -11.50 29.59 -23.95
N VAL A 532 -10.75 28.65 -23.38
CA VAL A 532 -11.31 27.45 -22.74
C VAL A 532 -11.47 27.71 -21.23
N VAL A 533 -12.69 27.52 -20.73
CA VAL A 533 -12.98 27.62 -19.28
C VAL A 533 -12.74 26.29 -18.62
N ARG A 534 -11.94 26.28 -17.57
CA ARG A 534 -11.58 25.10 -16.78
C ARG A 534 -11.73 25.40 -15.27
N SER A 535 -11.79 24.33 -14.48
CA SER A 535 -11.69 24.39 -13.02
C SER A 535 -10.54 23.52 -12.55
N ALA A 536 -9.79 23.99 -11.57
CA ALA A 536 -8.67 23.26 -10.99
C ALA A 536 -8.78 23.31 -9.46
N PRO A 537 -8.83 22.14 -8.77
CA PRO A 537 -8.71 22.10 -7.33
C PRO A 537 -7.30 22.47 -6.91
N TYR A 538 -7.19 23.23 -5.83
CA TYR A 538 -5.91 23.55 -5.22
C TYR A 538 -6.03 23.64 -3.70
N ALA A 539 -4.90 23.56 -3.01
CA ALA A 539 -4.75 23.90 -1.60
C ALA A 539 -3.44 24.65 -1.37
N ARG A 540 -3.42 25.52 -0.38
CA ARG A 540 -2.23 26.29 -0.01
C ARG A 540 -1.98 26.15 1.49
N ASP A 541 -0.71 25.98 1.86
CA ASP A 541 -0.22 26.04 3.24
C ASP A 541 1.12 26.78 3.26
N GLY A 542 1.10 28.02 3.76
CA GLY A 542 2.27 28.90 3.75
C GLY A 542 2.79 29.18 2.33
N ASP A 543 4.04 28.78 2.11
CA ASP A 543 4.74 28.91 0.83
C ASP A 543 4.53 27.72 -0.11
N SER A 544 3.73 26.73 0.29
CA SER A 544 3.41 25.56 -0.51
C SER A 544 2.03 25.68 -1.14
N LEU A 545 1.91 25.24 -2.40
CA LEU A 545 0.67 25.17 -3.16
C LEU A 545 0.62 23.81 -3.87
N TRP A 546 -0.48 23.09 -3.68
CA TRP A 546 -0.81 21.88 -4.45
C TRP A 546 -1.90 22.24 -5.44
N LEU A 547 -1.71 21.92 -6.70
CA LEU A 547 -2.62 22.24 -7.80
C LEU A 547 -2.83 20.98 -8.65
N VAL A 548 -4.08 20.56 -8.85
CA VAL A 548 -4.41 19.58 -9.87
C VAL A 548 -4.71 20.32 -11.17
N PHE A 549 -3.89 20.06 -12.17
CA PHE A 549 -4.09 20.59 -13.52
C PHE A 549 -4.00 19.43 -14.51
N GLU A 550 -5.00 19.35 -15.38
CA GLU A 550 -5.25 18.17 -16.19
C GLU A 550 -5.36 16.94 -15.25
N ASP A 551 -4.59 15.91 -15.42
CA ASP A 551 -4.72 14.71 -14.58
C ASP A 551 -3.61 14.61 -13.52
N ALA A 552 -2.78 15.65 -13.35
CA ALA A 552 -1.62 15.60 -12.46
C ALA A 552 -1.73 16.59 -11.29
N CYS A 553 -1.40 16.11 -10.08
CA CYS A 553 -1.22 16.95 -8.91
C CYS A 553 0.22 17.47 -8.86
N ARG A 554 0.39 18.79 -8.84
CA ARG A 554 1.69 19.47 -8.81
C ARG A 554 1.90 20.14 -7.48
N HIS A 555 3.09 20.01 -6.93
CA HIS A 555 3.51 20.69 -5.72
C HIS A 555 4.44 21.85 -6.07
N PHE A 556 4.01 23.07 -5.74
CA PHE A 556 4.77 24.31 -5.91
C PHE A 556 5.22 24.80 -4.54
N VAL A 557 6.46 25.27 -4.44
CA VAL A 557 6.98 25.96 -3.25
C VAL A 557 7.54 27.32 -3.67
N ASP A 558 7.06 28.38 -3.05
CA ASP A 558 7.57 29.74 -3.29
C ASP A 558 8.93 29.94 -2.61
N ARG A 559 9.97 30.12 -3.40
CA ARG A 559 11.36 30.37 -2.99
C ARG A 559 11.81 31.77 -3.33
N THR A 560 10.89 32.67 -3.71
CA THR A 560 11.22 34.03 -4.20
C THR A 560 12.08 34.80 -3.22
N TYR A 561 11.78 34.69 -1.94
CA TYR A 561 12.51 35.36 -0.86
C TYR A 561 13.36 34.40 -0.01
N ALA A 562 13.45 33.12 -0.39
CA ALA A 562 14.32 32.20 0.31
C ALA A 562 15.80 32.62 0.13
N PRO A 563 16.64 32.51 1.16
CA PRO A 563 18.08 32.72 1.00
C PRO A 563 18.58 31.85 -0.14
N PRO A 564 19.59 32.30 -0.92
CA PRO A 564 20.26 31.43 -1.88
C PRO A 564 20.68 30.16 -1.12
N GLU A 565 20.23 28.98 -1.57
CA GLU A 565 20.87 27.76 -1.10
C GLU A 565 22.34 27.91 -1.52
N LEU A 566 23.23 27.91 -0.52
CA LEU A 566 24.61 27.60 -0.80
C LEU A 566 24.52 26.29 -1.59
N LYS A 567 24.77 26.34 -2.92
CA LYS A 567 25.02 25.12 -3.67
C LYS A 567 26.13 24.47 -2.87
N ASP A 568 25.77 23.42 -2.11
CA ASP A 568 26.79 22.51 -1.65
C ASP A 568 27.54 22.16 -2.95
N ALA A 569 28.75 22.74 -3.06
CA ALA A 569 29.67 22.37 -4.12
C ALA A 569 29.58 20.86 -4.12
N GLN A 570 29.19 20.27 -5.24
CA GLN A 570 29.00 18.83 -5.39
C GLN A 570 30.08 18.17 -4.54
N SER A 571 29.76 17.86 -3.30
CA SER A 571 30.66 17.07 -2.47
C SER A 571 30.43 15.67 -2.97
N ASP A 572 31.27 15.27 -3.91
CA ASP A 572 31.22 14.00 -4.59
C ASP A 572 31.25 12.78 -3.64
N GLY A 573 31.17 12.98 -2.36
CA GLY A 573 31.22 11.94 -1.34
C GLY A 573 30.13 12.01 -0.25
N ALA A 574 29.23 12.98 -0.24
CA ALA A 574 28.16 13.05 0.78
C ALA A 574 27.02 12.09 0.46
N VAL A 575 26.82 11.09 1.30
CA VAL A 575 25.76 10.08 1.16
C VAL A 575 24.64 10.38 2.14
N ARG A 576 23.45 10.64 1.62
CA ARG A 576 22.28 11.01 2.41
C ARG A 576 21.19 9.94 2.32
N SER A 577 20.37 9.82 3.38
CA SER A 577 19.22 8.92 3.35
C SER A 577 18.17 9.40 2.32
N PRO A 578 17.71 8.55 1.42
CA PRO A 578 16.64 8.89 0.46
C PRO A 578 15.27 9.01 1.14
N VAL A 579 15.09 8.35 2.29
CA VAL A 579 13.80 8.24 2.99
C VAL A 579 13.99 8.37 4.49
N SER A 580 12.93 8.74 5.21
CA SER A 580 12.90 8.64 6.67
C SER A 580 12.53 7.22 7.07
N GLY A 581 13.35 6.59 7.92
CA GLY A 581 13.15 5.19 8.32
C GLY A 581 14.11 4.72 9.39
N VAL A 582 14.11 3.43 9.67
CA VAL A 582 15.03 2.79 10.64
C VAL A 582 16.20 2.17 9.89
N ILE A 583 17.42 2.41 10.33
CA ILE A 583 18.62 1.79 9.78
C ILE A 583 18.67 0.33 10.27
N VAL A 584 18.36 -0.62 9.36
CA VAL A 584 18.28 -2.05 9.71
C VAL A 584 19.60 -2.78 9.55
N ALA A 585 20.50 -2.26 8.69
CA ALA A 585 21.85 -2.78 8.53
C ALA A 585 22.83 -1.65 8.23
N VAL A 586 24.06 -1.77 8.74
CA VAL A 586 25.22 -0.93 8.41
C VAL A 586 26.32 -1.86 7.95
N GLU A 587 26.75 -1.74 6.69
CA GLU A 587 27.67 -2.66 6.03
C GLU A 587 29.07 -2.05 5.83
N ALA A 588 29.20 -0.74 6.14
CA ALA A 588 30.46 -0.02 6.03
C ALA A 588 30.63 0.99 7.16
N MET A 589 31.85 1.21 7.63
CA MET A 589 32.21 2.06 8.75
C MET A 589 33.22 3.13 8.34
N ALA A 590 33.42 4.12 9.20
CA ALA A 590 34.48 5.12 9.01
C ALA A 590 35.85 4.44 8.94
N GLY A 591 36.64 4.76 7.94
CA GLY A 591 37.93 4.15 7.62
C GLY A 591 37.88 3.06 6.55
N ASP A 592 36.69 2.56 6.19
CA ASP A 592 36.55 1.55 5.14
C ASP A 592 36.74 2.17 3.74
N HIS A 593 37.43 1.44 2.87
CA HIS A 593 37.51 1.77 1.45
C HIS A 593 36.34 1.12 0.72
N VAL A 594 35.54 1.92 0.00
CA VAL A 594 34.32 1.49 -0.66
C VAL A 594 34.38 1.77 -2.17
N ARG A 595 33.68 0.93 -2.94
CA ARG A 595 33.58 1.09 -4.40
C ARG A 595 32.26 1.80 -4.74
N ARG A 596 32.26 2.49 -5.89
CA ARG A 596 31.02 3.07 -6.42
C ARG A 596 29.96 1.98 -6.59
N GLY A 597 28.74 2.23 -6.05
CA GLY A 597 27.62 1.28 -6.07
C GLY A 597 27.64 0.23 -4.96
N GLN A 598 28.65 0.23 -4.08
CA GLN A 598 28.69 -0.64 -2.90
C GLN A 598 27.60 -0.21 -1.89
N VAL A 599 26.92 -1.19 -1.31
CA VAL A 599 25.95 -0.95 -0.23
C VAL A 599 26.70 -0.54 1.03
N LEU A 600 26.30 0.58 1.63
CA LEU A 600 26.88 1.13 2.87
C LEU A 600 25.99 0.87 4.07
N ALA A 601 24.69 0.99 3.87
CA ALA A 601 23.66 0.75 4.87
C ALA A 601 22.34 0.39 4.19
N THR A 602 21.40 -0.13 4.98
CA THR A 602 20.02 -0.36 4.55
C THR A 602 19.07 0.36 5.50
N VAL A 603 18.20 1.21 4.95
CA VAL A 603 17.15 1.91 5.68
C VAL A 603 15.81 1.25 5.39
N GLU A 604 15.07 0.85 6.42
CA GLU A 604 13.70 0.35 6.29
C GLU A 604 12.71 1.48 6.58
N ALA A 605 11.83 1.76 5.63
CA ALA A 605 10.74 2.71 5.75
C ALA A 605 9.44 2.04 5.29
N MET A 606 8.39 2.08 6.11
CA MET A 606 7.06 1.58 5.76
C MET A 606 7.07 0.16 5.15
N LYS A 607 7.83 -0.77 5.78
CA LYS A 607 8.04 -2.17 5.34
C LYS A 607 8.88 -2.35 4.07
N MET A 608 9.45 -1.28 3.53
CA MET A 608 10.34 -1.32 2.37
C MET A 608 11.78 -1.06 2.79
N GLN A 609 12.73 -1.78 2.15
CA GLN A 609 14.15 -1.61 2.39
C GLN A 609 14.79 -0.84 1.24
N TYR A 610 15.58 0.17 1.61
CA TYR A 610 16.31 1.05 0.70
C TYR A 610 17.81 0.87 0.96
N SER A 611 18.51 0.34 -0.05
CA SER A 611 19.96 0.24 0.02
C SER A 611 20.59 1.62 -0.22
N ILE A 612 21.42 2.05 0.70
CA ILE A 612 22.21 3.26 0.61
C ILE A 612 23.54 2.90 -0.06
N LEU A 613 23.72 3.41 -1.27
CA LEU A 613 24.88 3.05 -2.12
C LEU A 613 25.94 4.15 -2.08
N SER A 614 27.21 3.75 -2.21
CA SER A 614 28.29 4.71 -2.43
C SER A 614 28.19 5.36 -3.81
N PRO A 615 28.18 6.70 -3.93
CA PRO A 615 28.17 7.39 -5.22
C PRO A 615 29.54 7.39 -5.91
N ILE A 616 30.62 7.20 -5.16
CA ILE A 616 32.01 7.25 -5.63
C ILE A 616 32.85 6.11 -5.02
N GLU A 617 34.03 5.89 -5.55
CA GLU A 617 35.08 5.06 -4.95
C GLU A 617 35.96 5.92 -4.04
N GLY A 618 36.30 5.43 -2.84
CA GLY A 618 37.10 6.17 -1.88
C GLY A 618 36.98 5.67 -0.44
N VAL A 619 37.48 6.45 0.51
CA VAL A 619 37.48 6.11 1.94
C VAL A 619 36.40 6.84 2.69
N ILE A 620 35.63 6.12 3.52
CA ILE A 620 34.60 6.73 4.40
C ILE A 620 35.32 7.53 5.50
N THR A 621 35.15 8.84 5.50
CA THR A 621 35.72 9.75 6.52
C THR A 621 34.78 10.00 7.68
N HIS A 622 33.46 9.86 7.43
CA HIS A 622 32.43 10.03 8.46
C HIS A 622 31.30 9.04 8.24
N ALA A 623 30.86 8.38 9.32
CA ALA A 623 29.70 7.48 9.33
C ALA A 623 28.82 7.82 10.54
N ALA A 624 27.66 8.41 10.29
CA ALA A 624 26.63 8.71 11.30
C ALA A 624 25.59 7.59 11.42
N ALA A 625 25.56 6.66 10.47
CA ALA A 625 24.61 5.55 10.45
C ALA A 625 24.90 4.57 11.60
N ALA A 626 23.87 4.28 12.41
CA ALA A 626 23.92 3.26 13.46
C ALA A 626 22.75 2.31 13.32
N GLN A 627 23.00 1.00 13.38
CA GLN A 627 21.96 -0.01 13.31
C GLN A 627 20.92 0.16 14.43
N GLY A 628 19.63 0.15 14.08
CA GLY A 628 18.52 0.45 14.98
C GLY A 628 18.24 1.95 15.14
N GLY A 629 19.11 2.84 14.62
CA GLY A 629 18.90 4.30 14.63
C GLY A 629 17.83 4.72 13.64
N GLN A 630 17.22 5.88 13.88
CA GLN A 630 16.31 6.53 12.92
C GLN A 630 17.10 7.46 12.01
N ALA A 631 16.87 7.36 10.71
CA ALA A 631 17.34 8.32 9.71
C ALA A 631 16.16 9.16 9.21
N GLN A 632 16.40 10.45 8.99
CA GLN A 632 15.45 11.33 8.30
C GLN A 632 15.78 11.40 6.80
N ALA A 633 14.79 11.67 5.98
CA ALA A 633 15.04 11.92 4.56
C ALA A 633 16.01 13.09 4.38
N ARG A 634 17.02 12.91 3.53
CA ARG A 634 18.14 13.83 3.30
C ARG A 634 19.13 13.99 4.47
N GLU A 635 19.00 13.23 5.54
CA GLU A 635 19.99 13.20 6.61
C GLU A 635 21.33 12.65 6.08
N LEU A 636 22.42 13.31 6.45
CA LEU A 636 23.78 12.87 6.09
C LEU A 636 24.15 11.61 6.88
N LEU A 637 24.37 10.49 6.17
CA LEU A 637 24.70 9.21 6.78
C LEU A 637 26.19 8.88 6.65
N PHE A 638 26.82 9.20 5.50
CA PHE A 638 28.23 8.96 5.28
C PHE A 638 28.87 10.12 4.51
N VAL A 639 30.17 10.31 4.69
CA VAL A 639 31.01 11.16 3.86
C VAL A 639 32.16 10.31 3.35
N ILE A 640 32.36 10.30 2.02
CA ILE A 640 33.40 9.51 1.35
C ILE A 640 34.36 10.50 0.70
N LEU A 641 35.64 10.34 0.95
CA LEU A 641 36.70 11.08 0.27
C LEU A 641 37.17 10.28 -0.95
N ALA A 642 37.15 10.87 -2.13
CA ALA A 642 37.58 10.21 -3.36
C ALA A 642 39.06 9.84 -3.32
N ASP A 643 39.42 8.70 -3.95
CA ASP A 643 40.82 8.31 -4.11
C ASP A 643 41.57 9.38 -4.93
N GLY A 644 42.55 10.03 -4.32
CA GLY A 644 43.35 11.08 -4.96
C GLY A 644 43.18 12.50 -4.39
N GLU A 645 42.27 12.70 -3.43
CA GLU A 645 42.08 13.99 -2.71
C GLU A 645 42.62 13.97 -1.27
N ALA A 646 43.44 12.96 -0.91
CA ALA A 646 44.05 12.81 0.41
C ALA A 646 45.41 13.51 0.53
#